data_cd49129598c000df96c7bb1607495357
#
_entry.id   cd49129598c000df96c7bb1607495357
#
_cell.length_a   1.000
_cell.length_b   1.000
_cell.length_c   1.000
_cell.angle_alpha   90.00
_cell.angle_beta   90.00
_cell.angle_gamma   90.00
#
_symmetry.space_group_name_H-M   'P 1'
#
loop_
_entity.id
_entity.type
_entity.pdbx_description
1 polymer ?
#
loop_
_entity_poly.entity_id
_entity_poly.type
_entity_poly.pdbx_seq_one_letter_code
_entity_poly.pdbx_strand_id
1 'polypeptide(L)'
;MPQFTPSDTAELAAHLAHRCEDPHPYKQGWRARCPAHQGASQTSLALTPDTDRVLLHCFAGCAPATIVAAMGLTLADLFVKPKASGQRQIQAVYDYATADGTLLFQTVRYIPKDFRQRRPDPAHPQKYIWNLNGIDLVLYRLPELHEALCAEQTIYVVEGEKDADALCTRGLAATCNPLGAGKWQDRYSETLRGAQVVILPDNDAPGRTHAQHVATSLAGKAASIKVLTLSGLPEKGDVSDWLKAGGTREALEALVRETPAWSPAHALPTDETTAPPGEHCPMTPHALTPLHSFKSFNSSGKWPHMAAEAFCGLAGHLCTLLSPHTEADDVALLIQFLAYFGTMIGRAAHYQVEATRHYTNIYACLVGKTAKARKGTSYDHIDNLMRRADPSWSLSNMSGGCGSGEGVIAAVRDTMHKREPIKQQGRIVGYQEVEVDPGVRDKRLLIQEAEFASVLKIAAREGNTLSMILRHAWDTGTLRNTVKHNPLTATGAHIAVVGHITQEELRRHLSSTEMANGFGNRFLWLCVKRSKLLPDGGALDTVDLAPLVRRLQAAVAKAKGITRMQRNAEARAAWHAVYPVLSADRPGLLGAMTARAEAQTLRLACLYALLDGTDTMTATHLYAALAVWEYAEASVAYIFGDATGDPVVDPLLAALRDCYPNGLTRKQINDEVFGRNRRADEIARAVASLLARGVVTVQEETNTGGRPSQTVLYNPAYELNDLNEVSPSSYLALAQEAVEEQRRQHRVAVLAQPPPSVPAPPDVPARHMPGAAPLPAAPPPSTVGNAGHDGRLLSRSPCFVPAAGMPRAPAEACPQCGGRTWAPRLTYRLCAGCGYRDGPTPGDILGPGGGDA
;
A
#
# COMPACT_ATOMS: atom_id res chain seq x y z
N MET A 1 53.56 -6.37 -24.67
CA MET A 1 52.81 -7.61 -24.97
C MET A 1 51.43 -7.22 -25.46
N PRO A 2 50.88 -7.85 -26.53
CA PRO A 2 49.51 -7.52 -26.96
C PRO A 2 48.54 -7.77 -25.83
N GLN A 3 47.64 -6.81 -25.59
CA GLN A 3 46.58 -6.94 -24.57
C GLN A 3 45.65 -8.06 -25.01
N PHE A 4 45.63 -9.17 -24.25
CA PHE A 4 44.68 -10.25 -24.45
C PHE A 4 43.26 -9.76 -24.04
N THR A 5 42.34 -9.84 -24.96
CA THR A 5 40.94 -9.46 -24.71
C THR A 5 40.07 -10.70 -24.92
N PRO A 6 39.65 -11.37 -23.80
CA PRO A 6 38.82 -12.58 -23.90
C PRO A 6 37.47 -12.29 -24.54
N SER A 7 36.97 -13.20 -25.36
CA SER A 7 35.71 -13.09 -26.06
C SER A 7 34.51 -13.48 -25.17
N ASP A 8 34.72 -14.35 -24.19
CA ASP A 8 33.74 -14.83 -23.24
C ASP A 8 34.37 -15.23 -21.90
N THR A 9 33.52 -15.62 -20.93
CA THR A 9 33.94 -15.98 -19.57
C THR A 9 34.73 -17.29 -19.51
N ALA A 10 34.49 -18.22 -20.43
CA ALA A 10 35.22 -19.49 -20.49
C ALA A 10 36.69 -19.26 -20.97
N GLU A 11 36.88 -18.41 -21.97
CA GLU A 11 38.19 -18.00 -22.46
C GLU A 11 38.95 -17.20 -21.40
N LEU A 12 38.25 -16.32 -20.65
CA LEU A 12 38.82 -15.59 -19.51
C LEU A 12 39.26 -16.55 -18.40
N ALA A 13 38.44 -17.55 -18.06
CA ALA A 13 38.75 -18.54 -17.03
C ALA A 13 39.97 -19.38 -17.40
N ALA A 14 40.10 -19.79 -18.66
CA ALA A 14 41.26 -20.49 -19.20
C ALA A 14 42.53 -19.61 -19.11
N HIS A 15 42.41 -18.34 -19.52
CA HIS A 15 43.54 -17.41 -19.47
C HIS A 15 44.00 -17.14 -18.03
N LEU A 16 43.11 -16.99 -17.09
CA LEU A 16 43.43 -16.80 -15.66
C LEU A 16 44.03 -18.08 -15.05
N ALA A 17 43.53 -19.25 -15.41
CA ALA A 17 44.04 -20.53 -14.94
C ALA A 17 45.50 -20.74 -15.38
N HIS A 18 45.84 -20.42 -16.62
CA HIS A 18 47.22 -20.51 -17.15
C HIS A 18 48.20 -19.47 -16.55
N ARG A 19 47.73 -18.54 -15.74
CA ARG A 19 48.57 -17.67 -14.90
C ARG A 19 48.90 -18.27 -13.54
N CYS A 20 48.26 -19.40 -13.20
CA CYS A 20 48.55 -20.17 -12.00
C CYS A 20 49.41 -21.38 -12.33
N GLU A 21 50.06 -21.97 -11.32
CA GLU A 21 50.74 -23.23 -11.45
C GLU A 21 49.80 -24.42 -11.54
N ASP A 22 50.13 -25.45 -12.30
CA ASP A 22 49.37 -26.69 -12.49
C ASP A 22 47.91 -26.50 -12.97
N PRO A 23 47.62 -25.70 -14.02
CA PRO A 23 46.28 -25.51 -14.50
C PRO A 23 45.79 -26.77 -15.24
N HIS A 24 44.59 -27.22 -14.90
CA HIS A 24 43.91 -28.32 -15.59
C HIS A 24 42.41 -28.11 -15.66
N PRO A 25 41.75 -28.54 -16.74
CA PRO A 25 40.30 -28.42 -16.89
C PRO A 25 39.55 -29.25 -15.84
N TYR A 26 38.45 -28.69 -15.27
CA TYR A 26 37.60 -29.39 -14.33
C TYR A 26 36.13 -28.96 -14.47
N LYS A 27 35.27 -29.86 -14.86
CA LYS A 27 33.85 -29.60 -15.16
C LYS A 27 33.73 -28.49 -16.23
N GLN A 28 33.01 -27.40 -15.91
CA GLN A 28 32.82 -26.24 -16.78
C GLN A 28 33.87 -25.14 -16.54
N GLY A 29 34.94 -25.39 -15.76
CA GLY A 29 35.95 -24.39 -15.42
C GLY A 29 37.33 -25.01 -15.29
N TRP A 30 38.15 -24.46 -14.39
CA TRP A 30 39.55 -24.84 -14.20
C TRP A 30 39.88 -25.07 -12.73
N ARG A 31 40.90 -25.91 -12.52
CA ARG A 31 41.59 -26.07 -11.22
C ARG A 31 43.06 -25.74 -11.41
N ALA A 32 43.62 -25.13 -10.36
CA ALA A 32 45.06 -24.78 -10.37
C ALA A 32 45.57 -24.67 -8.92
N ARG A 33 46.88 -24.54 -8.75
CA ARG A 33 47.49 -24.17 -7.47
C ARG A 33 47.20 -22.69 -7.18
N CYS A 34 46.76 -22.37 -5.98
CA CYS A 34 46.44 -21.00 -5.60
C CYS A 34 47.73 -20.16 -5.47
N PRO A 35 47.89 -19.08 -6.24
CA PRO A 35 49.12 -18.25 -6.21
C PRO A 35 49.24 -17.41 -4.92
N ALA A 36 48.19 -17.25 -4.15
CA ALA A 36 48.19 -16.43 -2.94
C ALA A 36 48.79 -17.12 -1.72
N HIS A 37 48.68 -18.47 -1.60
CA HIS A 37 49.23 -19.20 -0.44
C HIS A 37 50.22 -20.29 -0.81
N GLN A 38 50.42 -20.57 -2.13
CA GLN A 38 51.41 -21.50 -2.67
C GLN A 38 51.49 -22.87 -1.96
N GLY A 39 50.35 -23.37 -1.45
CA GLY A 39 50.24 -24.64 -0.73
C GLY A 39 50.60 -25.87 -1.60
N ALA A 40 50.83 -27.02 -0.95
CA ALA A 40 51.20 -28.27 -1.64
C ALA A 40 50.11 -28.84 -2.59
N SER A 41 48.85 -28.44 -2.43
CA SER A 41 47.77 -28.93 -3.27
C SER A 41 47.69 -28.22 -4.62
N GLN A 42 47.87 -29.01 -5.70
CA GLN A 42 47.82 -28.56 -7.10
C GLN A 42 46.39 -28.18 -7.54
N THR A 43 45.37 -28.42 -6.73
CA THR A 43 43.94 -28.19 -7.05
C THR A 43 43.25 -27.24 -6.07
N SER A 44 44.05 -26.46 -5.32
CA SER A 44 43.54 -25.61 -4.23
C SER A 44 42.73 -24.39 -4.68
N LEU A 45 42.77 -24.01 -5.96
CA LEU A 45 42.00 -22.93 -6.55
C LEU A 45 41.03 -23.45 -7.62
N ALA A 46 39.76 -23.07 -7.53
CA ALA A 46 38.80 -23.23 -8.60
C ALA A 46 38.56 -21.88 -9.33
N LEU A 47 38.51 -21.93 -10.65
CA LEU A 47 38.16 -20.84 -11.53
C LEU A 47 36.93 -21.27 -12.34
N THR A 48 35.78 -20.67 -12.06
CA THR A 48 34.49 -21.08 -12.67
C THR A 48 33.95 -19.92 -13.51
N PRO A 49 33.73 -20.11 -14.83
CA PRO A 49 33.05 -19.09 -15.62
C PRO A 49 31.61 -18.92 -15.12
N ASP A 50 31.20 -17.64 -14.97
CA ASP A 50 29.83 -17.20 -14.63
C ASP A 50 29.34 -16.31 -15.79
N THR A 51 28.20 -15.68 -15.66
CA THR A 51 27.50 -14.96 -16.74
C THR A 51 28.36 -13.84 -17.36
N ASP A 52 29.06 -13.05 -16.54
CA ASP A 52 29.87 -11.89 -16.98
C ASP A 52 31.27 -11.84 -16.38
N ARG A 53 31.63 -12.84 -15.57
CA ARG A 53 32.89 -12.88 -14.80
C ARG A 53 33.39 -14.30 -14.55
N VAL A 54 34.58 -14.38 -14.00
CA VAL A 54 35.16 -15.64 -13.49
C VAL A 54 35.10 -15.62 -11.96
N LEU A 55 34.46 -16.63 -11.36
CA LEU A 55 34.45 -16.83 -9.91
C LEU A 55 35.72 -17.57 -9.48
N LEU A 56 36.40 -17.04 -8.47
CA LEU A 56 37.56 -17.65 -7.83
C LEU A 56 37.18 -18.21 -6.46
N HIS A 57 37.45 -19.48 -6.21
CA HIS A 57 37.29 -20.11 -4.92
C HIS A 57 38.55 -20.87 -4.51
N CYS A 58 39.22 -20.41 -3.48
CA CYS A 58 40.34 -21.10 -2.87
C CYS A 58 39.89 -21.97 -1.69
N PHE A 59 40.17 -23.26 -1.74
CA PHE A 59 39.77 -24.23 -0.67
C PHE A 59 40.55 -24.05 0.64
N ALA A 60 41.63 -23.27 0.62
CA ALA A 60 42.38 -22.85 1.81
C ALA A 60 41.91 -21.49 2.37
N GLY A 61 40.82 -20.89 1.82
CA GLY A 61 40.20 -19.68 2.32
C GLY A 61 40.82 -18.35 1.89
N CYS A 62 41.72 -18.33 0.88
CA CYS A 62 42.25 -17.05 0.37
C CYS A 62 41.17 -16.21 -0.27
N ALA A 63 41.13 -14.92 0.05
CA ALA A 63 40.17 -13.98 -0.54
C ALA A 63 40.46 -13.76 -2.04
N PRO A 64 39.46 -13.60 -2.90
CA PRO A 64 39.64 -13.34 -4.32
C PRO A 64 40.56 -12.16 -4.64
N ALA A 65 40.48 -11.08 -3.85
CA ALA A 65 41.36 -9.91 -4.00
C ALA A 65 42.83 -10.24 -3.82
N THR A 66 43.16 -11.12 -2.85
CA THR A 66 44.54 -11.57 -2.60
C THR A 66 45.05 -12.50 -3.72
N ILE A 67 44.13 -13.31 -4.28
CA ILE A 67 44.46 -14.23 -5.38
C ILE A 67 44.81 -13.45 -6.65
N VAL A 68 43.94 -12.48 -7.04
CA VAL A 68 44.21 -11.68 -8.27
C VAL A 68 45.43 -10.76 -8.10
N ALA A 69 45.70 -10.24 -6.90
CA ALA A 69 46.89 -9.45 -6.61
C ALA A 69 48.17 -10.30 -6.76
N ALA A 70 48.18 -11.57 -6.34
CA ALA A 70 49.27 -12.50 -6.53
C ALA A 70 49.49 -12.85 -8.02
N MET A 71 48.50 -12.71 -8.89
CA MET A 71 48.58 -12.82 -10.33
C MET A 71 49.04 -11.53 -11.03
N GLY A 72 49.24 -10.42 -10.28
CA GLY A 72 49.50 -9.09 -10.84
C GLY A 72 48.30 -8.45 -11.49
N LEU A 73 47.08 -8.80 -11.05
CA LEU A 73 45.80 -8.39 -11.57
C LEU A 73 44.95 -7.68 -10.50
N THR A 74 43.82 -7.09 -10.90
CA THR A 74 42.80 -6.49 -10.03
C THR A 74 41.51 -7.28 -10.10
N LEU A 75 40.56 -7.06 -9.16
CA LEU A 75 39.25 -7.68 -9.22
C LEU A 75 38.47 -7.32 -10.50
N ALA A 76 38.76 -6.17 -11.12
CA ALA A 76 38.11 -5.77 -12.37
C ALA A 76 38.55 -6.66 -13.57
N ASP A 77 39.70 -7.34 -13.48
CA ASP A 77 40.20 -8.22 -14.51
C ASP A 77 39.57 -9.63 -14.48
N LEU A 78 38.73 -9.89 -13.50
CA LEU A 78 37.85 -11.08 -13.44
C LEU A 78 36.61 -10.97 -14.33
N PHE A 79 36.28 -9.79 -14.81
CA PHE A 79 35.14 -9.54 -15.67
C PHE A 79 35.53 -9.55 -17.13
N VAL A 80 34.71 -10.19 -17.97
CA VAL A 80 34.82 -10.02 -19.41
C VAL A 80 34.46 -8.57 -19.69
N LYS A 81 35.47 -7.77 -20.08
CA LYS A 81 35.16 -6.40 -20.55
C LYS A 81 34.24 -6.56 -21.74
N PRO A 82 33.01 -6.01 -21.72
CA PRO A 82 32.19 -6.07 -22.91
C PRO A 82 33.07 -5.54 -24.06
N LYS A 83 33.14 -6.28 -25.16
CA LYS A 83 33.77 -5.82 -26.41
C LYS A 83 33.34 -4.38 -26.53
N ALA A 84 34.31 -3.44 -26.56
CA ALA A 84 34.04 -2.00 -26.61
C ALA A 84 32.88 -1.83 -27.58
N SER A 85 31.70 -1.57 -27.06
CA SER A 85 30.45 -1.44 -27.84
C SER A 85 30.82 -0.45 -28.90
N GLY A 86 30.75 -0.87 -30.17
CA GLY A 86 31.14 -0.01 -31.28
C GLY A 86 30.54 1.35 -30.98
N GLN A 87 31.32 2.43 -31.13
CA GLN A 87 30.96 3.79 -30.75
C GLN A 87 29.47 3.97 -31.02
N ARG A 88 28.66 4.22 -29.98
CA ARG A 88 27.23 4.46 -30.17
C ARG A 88 27.10 5.56 -31.19
N GLN A 89 26.66 5.21 -32.37
CA GLN A 89 26.49 6.16 -33.45
C GLN A 89 25.09 6.78 -33.31
N ILE A 90 24.99 8.10 -33.33
CA ILE A 90 23.74 8.80 -33.41
C ILE A 90 23.10 8.48 -34.76
N GLN A 91 21.96 7.83 -34.76
CA GLN A 91 21.18 7.50 -35.95
C GLN A 91 20.27 8.63 -36.37
N ALA A 92 19.58 9.26 -35.38
CA ALA A 92 18.67 10.38 -35.60
C ALA A 92 18.59 11.26 -34.35
N VAL A 93 18.25 12.54 -34.56
CA VAL A 93 17.94 13.50 -33.49
C VAL A 93 16.60 14.11 -33.82
N TYR A 94 15.68 14.08 -32.86
CA TYR A 94 14.33 14.60 -33.00
C TYR A 94 14.16 15.80 -32.07
N ASP A 95 13.85 16.96 -32.64
CA ASP A 95 13.72 18.24 -31.95
C ASP A 95 12.31 18.43 -31.42
N TYR A 96 12.20 18.76 -30.15
CA TYR A 96 10.96 19.17 -29.50
C TYR A 96 11.06 20.67 -29.20
N ALA A 97 10.19 21.47 -29.82
CA ALA A 97 10.21 22.90 -29.70
C ALA A 97 8.86 23.46 -29.19
N THR A 98 8.87 24.65 -28.67
CA THR A 98 7.66 25.44 -28.37
C THR A 98 6.93 25.81 -29.67
N ALA A 99 5.69 26.30 -29.55
CA ALA A 99 4.91 26.73 -30.75
C ALA A 99 5.58 27.82 -31.60
N ASP A 100 6.46 28.65 -31.02
CA ASP A 100 7.26 29.66 -31.71
C ASP A 100 8.59 29.13 -32.28
N GLY A 101 8.86 27.82 -32.19
CA GLY A 101 10.03 27.18 -32.74
C GLY A 101 11.26 27.16 -31.81
N THR A 102 11.16 27.64 -30.58
CA THR A 102 12.28 27.59 -29.63
C THR A 102 12.54 26.15 -29.17
N LEU A 103 13.77 25.65 -29.36
CA LEU A 103 14.14 24.27 -28.96
C LEU A 103 14.08 24.04 -27.45
N LEU A 104 13.23 23.13 -27.00
CA LEU A 104 13.09 22.73 -25.60
C LEU A 104 14.02 21.56 -25.25
N PHE A 105 13.94 20.47 -26.02
CA PHE A 105 14.75 19.27 -25.83
C PHE A 105 14.81 18.43 -27.10
N GLN A 106 15.66 17.40 -27.06
CA GLN A 106 15.86 16.49 -28.17
C GLN A 106 15.75 15.04 -27.69
N THR A 107 15.13 14.17 -28.49
CA THR A 107 15.26 12.71 -28.39
C THR A 107 16.35 12.27 -29.38
N VAL A 108 17.38 11.59 -28.86
CA VAL A 108 18.53 11.10 -29.64
C VAL A 108 18.43 9.59 -29.75
N ARG A 109 18.32 9.09 -30.99
CA ARG A 109 18.30 7.65 -31.32
C ARG A 109 19.69 7.16 -31.72
N TYR A 110 20.10 6.03 -31.16
CA TYR A 110 21.42 5.43 -31.39
C TYR A 110 21.33 4.09 -32.12
N ILE A 111 22.49 3.68 -32.69
CA ILE A 111 22.75 2.33 -33.13
C ILE A 111 23.87 1.73 -32.25
N PRO A 112 23.65 0.54 -31.62
CA PRO A 112 22.41 -0.26 -31.55
C PRO A 112 21.29 0.50 -30.86
N LYS A 113 20.01 0.13 -31.14
CA LYS A 113 18.77 0.85 -30.73
C LYS A 113 18.77 1.20 -29.24
N ASP A 114 18.99 2.48 -28.96
CA ASP A 114 18.90 3.10 -27.64
C ASP A 114 18.32 4.51 -27.84
N PHE A 115 17.60 5.05 -26.85
CA PHE A 115 17.05 6.41 -26.91
C PHE A 115 17.47 7.18 -25.68
N ARG A 116 17.93 8.41 -25.86
CA ARG A 116 18.27 9.33 -24.78
C ARG A 116 17.74 10.70 -25.05
N GLN A 117 17.28 11.39 -24.01
CA GLN A 117 16.82 12.76 -24.07
C GLN A 117 17.92 13.70 -23.57
N ARG A 118 18.02 14.87 -24.24
CA ARG A 118 18.91 15.95 -23.86
C ARG A 118 18.24 17.31 -24.08
N ARG A 119 18.63 18.31 -23.33
CA ARG A 119 18.17 19.69 -23.49
C ARG A 119 19.36 20.62 -23.67
N PRO A 120 19.17 21.81 -24.32
CA PRO A 120 20.22 22.83 -24.37
C PRO A 120 20.65 23.23 -22.95
N ASP A 121 21.95 23.49 -22.79
CA ASP A 121 22.48 24.04 -21.52
C ASP A 121 22.28 25.57 -21.53
N PRO A 122 21.47 26.16 -20.64
CA PRO A 122 21.25 27.61 -20.61
C PRO A 122 22.53 28.42 -20.38
N ALA A 123 23.52 27.84 -19.72
CA ALA A 123 24.79 28.53 -19.45
C ALA A 123 25.80 28.37 -20.60
N HIS A 124 25.63 27.36 -21.47
CA HIS A 124 26.55 27.05 -22.57
C HIS A 124 25.77 26.60 -23.80
N PRO A 125 25.37 27.54 -24.72
CA PRO A 125 24.48 27.22 -25.84
C PRO A 125 24.93 26.12 -26.79
N GLN A 126 26.21 25.71 -26.79
CA GLN A 126 26.73 24.63 -27.61
C GLN A 126 26.82 23.28 -26.89
N LYS A 127 26.38 23.23 -25.62
CA LYS A 127 26.37 21.99 -24.81
C LYS A 127 24.96 21.52 -24.52
N TYR A 128 24.84 20.23 -24.20
CA TYR A 128 23.57 19.60 -23.83
C TYR A 128 23.66 18.99 -22.45
N ILE A 129 22.56 19.12 -21.69
CA ILE A 129 22.36 18.45 -20.42
C ILE A 129 21.48 17.21 -20.69
N TRP A 130 21.96 16.04 -20.27
CA TRP A 130 21.30 14.74 -20.55
C TRP A 130 20.22 14.38 -19.53
N ASN A 131 19.29 15.27 -19.30
CA ASN A 131 18.04 15.07 -18.56
C ASN A 131 17.00 16.10 -19.03
N LEU A 132 15.73 15.88 -18.62
CA LEU A 132 14.61 16.76 -18.93
C LEU A 132 14.06 17.45 -17.67
N ASN A 133 14.86 17.57 -16.59
CA ASN A 133 14.41 18.19 -15.34
C ASN A 133 14.04 19.66 -15.57
N GLY A 134 12.81 20.04 -15.18
CA GLY A 134 12.31 21.40 -15.32
C GLY A 134 11.90 21.81 -16.76
N ILE A 135 11.79 20.84 -17.69
CA ILE A 135 11.31 21.07 -19.05
C ILE A 135 9.85 20.63 -19.18
N ASP A 136 9.02 21.50 -19.73
CA ASP A 136 7.68 21.14 -20.13
C ASP A 136 7.71 20.28 -21.39
N LEU A 137 7.22 19.03 -21.24
CA LEU A 137 7.15 18.09 -22.36
C LEU A 137 5.99 18.46 -23.28
N VAL A 138 6.25 18.56 -24.58
CA VAL A 138 5.29 18.95 -25.62
C VAL A 138 5.14 17.83 -26.64
N LEU A 139 4.13 17.92 -27.52
CA LEU A 139 3.99 17.02 -28.68
C LEU A 139 5.11 17.27 -29.68
N TYR A 140 5.52 16.20 -30.39
CA TYR A 140 6.52 16.27 -31.43
C TYR A 140 6.02 17.17 -32.58
N ARG A 141 6.93 18.00 -33.16
CA ARG A 141 6.62 18.93 -34.26
C ARG A 141 5.49 19.91 -33.90
N LEU A 142 5.54 20.47 -32.69
CA LEU A 142 4.50 21.37 -32.17
C LEU A 142 4.28 22.65 -33.07
N PRO A 143 5.32 23.29 -33.64
CA PRO A 143 5.10 24.42 -34.56
C PRO A 143 4.25 24.03 -35.77
N GLU A 144 4.63 22.98 -36.50
CA GLU A 144 3.91 22.50 -37.68
C GLU A 144 2.51 21.96 -37.35
N LEU A 145 2.40 21.33 -36.15
CA LEU A 145 1.12 20.89 -35.62
C LEU A 145 0.17 22.07 -35.40
N HIS A 146 0.68 23.19 -34.89
CA HIS A 146 -0.11 24.39 -34.68
C HIS A 146 -0.61 25.03 -36.00
N GLU A 147 0.25 25.04 -37.02
CA GLU A 147 -0.13 25.46 -38.37
C GLU A 147 -1.23 24.56 -38.96
N ALA A 148 -1.09 23.24 -38.81
CA ALA A 148 -2.05 22.26 -39.29
C ALA A 148 -3.41 22.37 -38.55
N LEU A 149 -3.41 22.68 -37.26
CA LEU A 149 -4.61 22.96 -36.47
C LEU A 149 -5.33 24.22 -36.94
N CYS A 150 -4.59 25.30 -37.21
CA CYS A 150 -5.15 26.52 -37.75
C CYS A 150 -5.73 26.35 -39.17
N ALA A 151 -5.19 25.40 -39.95
CA ALA A 151 -5.66 25.02 -41.27
C ALA A 151 -6.76 23.93 -41.26
N GLU A 152 -7.28 23.58 -40.09
CA GLU A 152 -8.29 22.52 -39.85
C GLU A 152 -7.95 21.15 -40.49
N GLN A 153 -6.65 20.84 -40.57
CA GLN A 153 -6.18 19.57 -41.15
C GLN A 153 -6.42 18.39 -40.17
N THR A 154 -6.60 17.20 -40.71
CA THR A 154 -6.62 15.98 -39.92
C THR A 154 -5.24 15.71 -39.33
N ILE A 155 -5.16 15.49 -38.01
CA ILE A 155 -3.93 15.22 -37.29
C ILE A 155 -3.78 13.71 -37.06
N TYR A 156 -2.66 13.15 -37.49
CA TYR A 156 -2.31 11.76 -37.28
C TYR A 156 -1.46 11.61 -36.02
N VAL A 157 -1.88 10.78 -35.09
CA VAL A 157 -1.13 10.45 -33.87
C VAL A 157 -0.55 9.05 -33.99
N VAL A 158 0.77 8.95 -33.89
CA VAL A 158 1.56 7.69 -33.99
C VAL A 158 2.39 7.49 -32.72
N GLU A 159 3.07 6.32 -32.58
CA GLU A 159 3.82 6.02 -31.37
C GLU A 159 5.20 6.69 -31.33
N GLY A 160 5.85 6.86 -32.46
CA GLY A 160 7.24 7.31 -32.54
C GLY A 160 7.51 8.45 -33.53
N GLU A 161 8.60 9.19 -33.24
CA GLU A 161 9.04 10.35 -34.06
C GLU A 161 9.32 9.95 -35.52
N LYS A 162 9.94 8.76 -35.74
CA LYS A 162 10.22 8.23 -37.09
C LYS A 162 8.94 8.09 -37.93
N ASP A 163 7.86 7.66 -37.30
CA ASP A 163 6.58 7.40 -37.95
C ASP A 163 5.84 8.71 -38.24
N ALA A 164 5.91 9.67 -37.34
CA ALA A 164 5.42 11.02 -37.57
C ALA A 164 6.15 11.67 -38.76
N ASP A 165 7.48 11.60 -38.81
CA ASP A 165 8.27 12.13 -39.94
C ASP A 165 7.94 11.44 -41.25
N ALA A 166 7.71 10.10 -41.24
CA ALA A 166 7.35 9.36 -42.44
C ALA A 166 5.99 9.80 -43.02
N LEU A 167 5.02 10.18 -42.20
CA LEU A 167 3.76 10.77 -42.60
C LEU A 167 3.91 12.22 -43.06
N CYS A 168 4.68 13.06 -42.32
CA CYS A 168 4.92 14.43 -42.65
C CYS A 168 5.61 14.62 -44.01
N THR A 169 6.57 13.73 -44.35
CA THR A 169 7.23 13.74 -45.67
C THR A 169 6.25 13.48 -46.85
N ARG A 170 5.04 12.97 -46.56
CA ARG A 170 3.96 12.76 -47.52
C ARG A 170 2.88 13.83 -47.46
N GLY A 171 3.16 14.93 -46.73
CA GLY A 171 2.24 16.06 -46.60
C GLY A 171 1.05 15.82 -45.69
N LEU A 172 1.15 14.86 -44.76
CA LEU A 172 0.16 14.61 -43.73
C LEU A 172 0.62 15.24 -42.41
N ALA A 173 -0.27 15.89 -41.67
CA ALA A 173 0.06 16.46 -40.37
C ALA A 173 0.10 15.34 -39.31
N ALA A 174 1.28 15.04 -38.80
CA ALA A 174 1.47 13.95 -37.85
C ALA A 174 2.31 14.34 -36.62
N THR A 175 1.99 13.71 -35.49
CA THR A 175 2.69 13.94 -34.21
C THR A 175 2.77 12.67 -33.38
N CYS A 176 3.61 12.68 -32.35
CA CYS A 176 3.64 11.68 -31.27
C CYS A 176 3.97 12.35 -29.94
N ASN A 177 3.70 11.64 -28.84
CA ASN A 177 4.16 12.08 -27.52
C ASN A 177 5.62 11.71 -27.28
N PRO A 178 6.37 12.49 -26.52
CA PRO A 178 7.72 12.10 -26.09
C PRO A 178 7.69 10.85 -25.20
N LEU A 179 8.81 10.11 -25.16
CA LEU A 179 9.02 8.94 -24.33
C LEU A 179 8.23 7.67 -24.75
N GLY A 180 7.55 7.69 -25.90
CA GLY A 180 6.91 6.51 -26.52
C GLY A 180 5.58 6.08 -25.88
N ALA A 181 5.18 4.84 -26.21
CA ALA A 181 3.89 4.27 -25.80
C ALA A 181 3.64 4.31 -24.28
N GLY A 182 2.38 4.55 -23.88
CA GLY A 182 1.99 4.61 -22.48
C GLY A 182 2.36 5.88 -21.72
N LYS A 183 2.95 6.89 -22.39
CA LYS A 183 3.37 8.17 -21.79
C LYS A 183 2.52 9.37 -22.24
N TRP A 184 1.35 9.14 -22.81
CA TRP A 184 0.41 10.19 -23.14
C TRP A 184 -0.05 10.94 -21.89
N GLN A 185 -0.16 12.28 -21.97
CA GLN A 185 -0.56 13.15 -20.87
C GLN A 185 -1.75 14.03 -21.32
N ASP A 186 -2.58 14.42 -20.37
CA ASP A 186 -3.81 15.16 -20.61
C ASP A 186 -3.57 16.50 -21.31
N ARG A 187 -2.44 17.15 -21.06
CA ARG A 187 -2.01 18.38 -21.74
C ARG A 187 -1.80 18.22 -23.24
N TYR A 188 -1.41 17.03 -23.73
CA TYR A 188 -1.30 16.77 -25.16
C TYR A 188 -2.69 16.72 -25.81
N SER A 189 -3.66 16.22 -25.10
CA SER A 189 -5.06 16.25 -25.54
C SER A 189 -5.64 17.67 -25.56
N GLU A 190 -5.20 18.54 -24.66
CA GLU A 190 -5.57 19.97 -24.71
C GLU A 190 -4.97 20.67 -25.93
N THR A 191 -3.75 20.33 -26.32
CA THR A 191 -3.13 20.85 -27.56
C THR A 191 -3.93 20.46 -28.80
N LEU A 192 -4.59 19.30 -28.82
CA LEU A 192 -5.41 18.79 -29.91
C LEU A 192 -6.91 19.12 -29.76
N ARG A 193 -7.26 20.06 -28.91
CA ARG A 193 -8.65 20.47 -28.70
C ARG A 193 -9.28 21.00 -30.00
N GLY A 194 -10.45 20.48 -30.35
CA GLY A 194 -11.16 20.83 -31.57
C GLY A 194 -10.61 20.20 -32.86
N ALA A 195 -9.52 19.43 -32.81
CA ALA A 195 -8.92 18.78 -33.96
C ALA A 195 -9.71 17.54 -34.43
N GLN A 196 -9.59 17.20 -35.71
CA GLN A 196 -9.92 15.88 -36.24
C GLN A 196 -8.68 15.00 -36.08
N VAL A 197 -8.77 13.94 -35.23
CA VAL A 197 -7.62 13.10 -34.88
C VAL A 197 -7.80 11.69 -35.38
N VAL A 198 -6.76 11.18 -36.04
CA VAL A 198 -6.64 9.77 -36.46
C VAL A 198 -5.44 9.14 -35.72
N ILE A 199 -5.69 8.10 -34.95
CA ILE A 199 -4.68 7.38 -34.20
C ILE A 199 -4.30 6.12 -34.96
N LEU A 200 -3.00 5.93 -35.23
CA LEU A 200 -2.44 4.78 -35.93
C LEU A 200 -1.58 3.96 -34.94
N PRO A 201 -2.12 2.89 -34.33
CA PRO A 201 -1.35 2.03 -33.43
C PRO A 201 -0.33 1.18 -34.16
N ASP A 202 0.81 0.89 -33.53
CA ASP A 202 1.68 -0.20 -33.92
C ASP A 202 0.94 -1.54 -33.80
N ASN A 203 1.29 -2.53 -34.64
CA ASN A 203 0.61 -3.83 -34.67
C ASN A 203 1.10 -4.75 -33.54
N ASP A 204 0.98 -4.27 -32.29
CA ASP A 204 1.22 -5.08 -31.10
C ASP A 204 0.27 -4.72 -29.95
N ALA A 205 0.27 -5.51 -28.87
CA ALA A 205 -0.66 -5.28 -27.75
C ALA A 205 -0.39 -3.95 -27.01
N PRO A 206 0.88 -3.52 -26.75
CA PRO A 206 1.17 -2.21 -26.21
C PRO A 206 0.67 -1.05 -27.06
N GLY A 207 0.84 -1.12 -28.39
CA GLY A 207 0.40 -0.10 -29.34
C GLY A 207 -1.12 0.06 -29.35
N ARG A 208 -1.84 -1.03 -29.41
CA ARG A 208 -3.32 -1.01 -29.32
C ARG A 208 -3.79 -0.42 -27.97
N THR A 209 -3.16 -0.78 -26.86
CA THR A 209 -3.47 -0.22 -25.53
C THR A 209 -3.19 1.27 -25.46
N HIS A 210 -2.06 1.69 -26.05
CA HIS A 210 -1.69 3.10 -26.13
C HIS A 210 -2.72 3.91 -26.95
N ALA A 211 -3.11 3.42 -28.11
CA ALA A 211 -4.11 4.07 -28.97
C ALA A 211 -5.46 4.26 -28.26
N GLN A 212 -5.92 3.26 -27.50
CA GLN A 212 -7.15 3.37 -26.70
C GLN A 212 -7.01 4.40 -25.58
N HIS A 213 -5.84 4.48 -24.93
CA HIS A 213 -5.56 5.49 -23.92
C HIS A 213 -5.58 6.89 -24.51
N VAL A 214 -4.95 7.10 -25.66
CA VAL A 214 -4.95 8.38 -26.40
C VAL A 214 -6.37 8.75 -26.78
N ALA A 215 -7.14 7.84 -27.40
CA ALA A 215 -8.53 8.07 -27.80
C ALA A 215 -9.42 8.45 -26.60
N THR A 216 -9.26 7.77 -25.48
CA THR A 216 -10.00 8.06 -24.23
C THR A 216 -9.64 9.45 -23.68
N SER A 217 -8.37 9.84 -23.71
CA SER A 217 -7.93 11.18 -23.24
C SER A 217 -8.38 12.32 -24.14
N LEU A 218 -8.58 12.04 -25.44
CA LEU A 218 -9.09 12.99 -26.43
C LEU A 218 -10.62 13.12 -26.41
N ALA A 219 -11.34 12.15 -25.82
CA ALA A 219 -12.79 12.15 -25.76
C ALA A 219 -13.34 13.44 -25.10
N GLY A 220 -14.25 14.13 -25.78
CA GLY A 220 -14.79 15.41 -25.32
C GLY A 220 -13.87 16.62 -25.48
N LYS A 221 -12.65 16.42 -26.05
CA LYS A 221 -11.70 17.50 -26.37
C LYS A 221 -11.52 17.66 -27.88
N ALA A 222 -11.22 16.59 -28.60
CA ALA A 222 -11.13 16.60 -30.06
C ALA A 222 -12.53 16.68 -30.71
N ALA A 223 -12.62 17.28 -31.91
CA ALA A 223 -13.84 17.34 -32.68
C ALA A 223 -14.29 15.97 -33.22
N SER A 224 -13.33 15.14 -33.64
CA SER A 224 -13.56 13.74 -34.00
C SER A 224 -12.31 12.91 -33.71
N ILE A 225 -12.53 11.62 -33.39
CA ILE A 225 -11.47 10.67 -33.11
C ILE A 225 -11.73 9.42 -33.94
N LYS A 226 -10.70 8.93 -34.61
CA LYS A 226 -10.72 7.63 -35.30
C LYS A 226 -9.49 6.83 -34.86
N VAL A 227 -9.65 5.53 -34.64
CA VAL A 227 -8.54 4.61 -34.41
C VAL A 227 -8.50 3.67 -35.59
N LEU A 228 -7.44 3.78 -36.41
CA LEU A 228 -7.28 3.01 -37.64
C LEU A 228 -6.14 2.00 -37.49
N THR A 229 -6.49 0.72 -37.49
CA THR A 229 -5.52 -0.38 -37.55
C THR A 229 -5.21 -0.69 -39.02
N LEU A 230 -3.93 -0.58 -39.42
CA LEU A 230 -3.49 -0.83 -40.77
C LEU A 230 -3.38 -2.34 -41.01
N SER A 231 -4.09 -2.84 -42.04
CA SER A 231 -4.04 -4.25 -42.43
C SER A 231 -2.72 -4.62 -43.12
N GLY A 232 -2.29 -5.88 -42.99
CA GLY A 232 -1.09 -6.41 -43.65
C GLY A 232 0.24 -6.07 -42.96
N LEU A 233 0.22 -5.43 -41.78
CA LEU A 233 1.42 -5.22 -40.99
C LEU A 233 1.89 -6.51 -40.32
N PRO A 234 3.21 -6.78 -40.30
CA PRO A 234 3.77 -7.86 -39.50
C PRO A 234 3.58 -7.58 -37.99
N GLU A 235 3.76 -8.57 -37.13
CA GLU A 235 3.79 -8.36 -35.67
C GLU A 235 4.84 -7.29 -35.33
N LYS A 236 4.46 -6.29 -34.52
CA LYS A 236 5.27 -5.11 -34.19
C LYS A 236 5.60 -4.19 -35.37
N GLY A 237 4.88 -4.33 -36.48
CA GLY A 237 5.02 -3.40 -37.60
C GLY A 237 4.38 -2.04 -37.31
N ASP A 238 5.01 -0.98 -37.83
CA ASP A 238 4.60 0.42 -37.67
C ASP A 238 4.07 1.00 -39.00
N VAL A 239 3.55 2.24 -38.96
CA VAL A 239 3.06 2.89 -40.16
C VAL A 239 4.17 3.11 -41.22
N SER A 240 5.44 3.28 -40.80
CA SER A 240 6.56 3.35 -41.73
C SER A 240 6.77 2.05 -42.49
N ASP A 241 6.46 0.91 -41.88
CA ASP A 241 6.57 -0.40 -42.55
C ASP A 241 5.42 -0.59 -43.55
N TRP A 242 4.20 -0.14 -43.20
CA TRP A 242 3.08 -0.10 -44.14
C TRP A 242 3.38 0.77 -45.38
N LEU A 243 3.97 1.95 -45.15
CA LEU A 243 4.39 2.87 -46.22
C LEU A 243 5.49 2.27 -47.13
N LYS A 244 6.46 1.51 -46.56
CA LYS A 244 7.49 0.78 -47.32
C LYS A 244 6.90 -0.38 -48.14
N ALA A 245 5.84 -1.01 -47.64
CA ALA A 245 5.14 -2.09 -48.36
C ALA A 245 4.26 -1.57 -49.51
N GLY A 246 4.29 -0.28 -49.81
CA GLY A 246 3.57 0.32 -50.93
C GLY A 246 2.35 1.14 -50.56
N GLY A 247 2.13 1.39 -49.26
CA GLY A 247 1.08 2.27 -48.77
C GLY A 247 1.27 3.71 -49.29
N THR A 248 0.20 4.35 -49.78
CA THR A 248 0.23 5.74 -50.27
C THR A 248 -0.62 6.65 -49.40
N ARG A 249 -0.43 7.94 -49.53
CA ARG A 249 -1.25 8.98 -48.86
C ARG A 249 -2.74 8.80 -49.19
N GLU A 250 -3.06 8.62 -50.46
CA GLU A 250 -4.43 8.50 -50.95
C GLU A 250 -5.11 7.22 -50.37
N ALA A 251 -4.35 6.12 -50.31
CA ALA A 251 -4.81 4.87 -49.70
C ALA A 251 -5.09 5.06 -48.20
N LEU A 252 -4.20 5.74 -47.46
CA LEU A 252 -4.42 6.03 -46.06
C LEU A 252 -5.65 6.92 -45.82
N GLU A 253 -5.78 8.01 -46.58
CA GLU A 253 -6.94 8.89 -46.50
C GLU A 253 -8.25 8.18 -46.87
N ALA A 254 -8.22 7.19 -47.78
CA ALA A 254 -9.39 6.36 -48.13
C ALA A 254 -9.77 5.47 -46.91
N LEU A 255 -8.80 4.78 -46.28
CA LEU A 255 -9.02 4.00 -45.09
C LEU A 255 -9.56 4.85 -43.93
N VAL A 256 -9.06 6.06 -43.76
CA VAL A 256 -9.55 7.02 -42.75
C VAL A 256 -11.01 7.39 -42.99
N ARG A 257 -11.42 7.59 -44.28
CA ARG A 257 -12.83 7.88 -44.61
C ARG A 257 -13.76 6.75 -44.22
N GLU A 258 -13.35 5.50 -44.45
CA GLU A 258 -14.11 4.29 -44.15
C GLU A 258 -14.13 3.95 -42.66
N THR A 259 -13.12 4.39 -41.89
CA THR A 259 -13.03 4.11 -40.45
C THR A 259 -14.13 4.87 -39.70
N PRO A 260 -14.97 4.19 -38.91
CA PRO A 260 -15.99 4.84 -38.10
C PRO A 260 -15.36 5.72 -37.00
N ALA A 261 -16.13 6.75 -36.57
CA ALA A 261 -15.72 7.54 -35.42
C ALA A 261 -15.61 6.67 -34.18
N TRP A 262 -14.54 6.87 -33.44
CA TRP A 262 -14.31 6.19 -32.16
C TRP A 262 -15.31 6.68 -31.12
N SER A 263 -15.90 5.74 -30.35
CA SER A 263 -16.72 6.04 -29.18
C SER A 263 -16.28 5.17 -28.00
N PRO A 264 -16.47 5.60 -26.76
CA PRO A 264 -16.15 4.78 -25.58
C PRO A 264 -16.83 3.41 -25.54
N ALA A 265 -17.92 3.24 -26.28
CA ALA A 265 -18.64 1.98 -26.42
C ALA A 265 -17.96 0.98 -27.37
N HIS A 266 -17.00 1.40 -28.19
CA HIS A 266 -16.30 0.57 -29.18
C HIS A 266 -14.89 0.14 -28.71
N ALA A 267 -14.54 0.31 -27.46
CA ALA A 267 -13.23 -0.05 -26.91
C ALA A 267 -13.14 -1.54 -26.55
N LEU A 268 -13.38 -2.45 -27.50
CA LEU A 268 -13.10 -3.91 -27.35
C LEU A 268 -12.36 -4.42 -28.57
N PRO A 269 -11.30 -5.23 -28.42
CA PRO A 269 -10.62 -5.86 -29.52
C PRO A 269 -11.44 -7.08 -30.00
N THR A 270 -11.80 -7.10 -31.27
CA THR A 270 -12.29 -8.29 -31.97
C THR A 270 -11.16 -8.84 -32.83
N ASP A 271 -10.61 -9.99 -32.44
CA ASP A 271 -9.93 -10.87 -33.38
C ASP A 271 -11.02 -11.65 -34.14
N GLU A 272 -11.27 -11.27 -35.37
CA GLU A 272 -12.01 -12.16 -36.31
C GLU A 272 -11.10 -12.58 -37.44
N THR A 273 -10.78 -13.86 -37.40
CA THR A 273 -10.24 -14.61 -38.54
C THR A 273 -11.36 -14.93 -39.48
N THR A 274 -11.21 -14.54 -40.73
CA THR A 274 -12.10 -14.75 -41.87
C THR A 274 -12.39 -16.21 -42.15
N ALA A 275 -13.69 -16.54 -42.34
CA ALA A 275 -14.19 -17.67 -43.20
C ALA A 275 -15.39 -17.22 -44.00
N PRO A 276 -15.62 -17.78 -45.23
CA PRO A 276 -16.42 -17.17 -46.27
C PRO A 276 -17.95 -17.43 -46.15
N PRO A 277 -18.79 -16.73 -46.96
CA PRO A 277 -20.21 -16.64 -46.69
C PRO A 277 -21.04 -17.80 -47.32
N GLY A 278 -22.05 -18.23 -46.58
CA GLY A 278 -23.03 -19.20 -47.00
C GLY A 278 -24.38 -19.10 -46.30
N GLU A 279 -25.33 -18.58 -47.02
CA GLU A 279 -26.78 -18.82 -47.03
C GLU A 279 -27.70 -18.54 -45.83
N HIS A 280 -28.70 -17.75 -46.13
CA HIS A 280 -29.87 -17.35 -45.33
C HIS A 280 -30.82 -18.49 -44.94
N CYS A 281 -31.39 -18.45 -43.75
CA CYS A 281 -32.83 -18.60 -43.46
C CYS A 281 -33.21 -18.13 -42.04
N PRO A 282 -34.48 -17.78 -41.78
CA PRO A 282 -34.86 -16.68 -40.90
C PRO A 282 -35.44 -17.03 -39.51
N MET A 283 -35.31 -16.06 -38.64
CA MET A 283 -36.23 -15.65 -37.53
C MET A 283 -36.74 -16.65 -36.50
N THR A 284 -36.32 -16.44 -35.25
CA THR A 284 -37.22 -16.11 -34.14
C THR A 284 -36.42 -15.58 -32.92
N PRO A 285 -36.97 -14.69 -32.07
CA PRO A 285 -36.19 -13.94 -31.07
C PRO A 285 -36.18 -14.71 -29.74
N HIS A 286 -35.01 -15.04 -29.27
CA HIS A 286 -34.81 -15.40 -27.86
C HIS A 286 -33.68 -14.61 -27.25
N ALA A 287 -34.05 -13.92 -26.20
CA ALA A 287 -33.26 -13.39 -25.05
C ALA A 287 -31.76 -13.18 -25.24
N LEU A 288 -31.38 -11.90 -25.26
CA LEU A 288 -30.04 -11.40 -25.14
C LEU A 288 -29.41 -11.84 -23.82
N THR A 289 -28.43 -12.73 -23.88
CA THR A 289 -27.49 -12.97 -22.80
C THR A 289 -26.30 -12.04 -23.03
N PRO A 290 -25.83 -11.26 -22.01
CA PRO A 290 -24.69 -10.37 -22.21
C PRO A 290 -23.41 -11.17 -22.35
N LEU A 291 -22.61 -10.87 -23.38
CA LEU A 291 -21.27 -11.40 -23.59
C LEU A 291 -20.33 -11.02 -22.43
N HIS A 292 -19.52 -11.98 -22.09
CA HIS A 292 -18.59 -12.00 -20.98
C HIS A 292 -17.55 -10.90 -21.06
N SER A 293 -17.65 -9.92 -20.15
CA SER A 293 -16.51 -9.12 -19.73
C SER A 293 -15.49 -10.05 -19.05
N PHE A 294 -14.20 -9.78 -19.23
CA PHE A 294 -13.14 -10.35 -18.41
C PHE A 294 -13.55 -10.29 -16.94
N LYS A 295 -14.00 -11.42 -16.41
CA LYS A 295 -14.30 -11.54 -14.99
C LYS A 295 -12.96 -11.56 -14.27
N SER A 296 -12.64 -10.45 -13.62
CA SER A 296 -11.67 -10.43 -12.55
C SER A 296 -11.95 -11.63 -11.63
N PHE A 297 -10.91 -12.26 -11.13
CA PHE A 297 -10.97 -13.28 -10.10
C PHE A 297 -12.10 -12.97 -9.11
N ASN A 298 -13.14 -13.77 -9.11
CA ASN A 298 -14.20 -13.71 -8.11
C ASN A 298 -13.70 -14.41 -6.84
N SER A 299 -13.02 -13.65 -5.99
CA SER A 299 -13.18 -13.82 -4.56
C SER A 299 -14.64 -13.51 -4.23
N SER A 300 -15.22 -14.11 -3.21
CA SER A 300 -16.58 -13.85 -2.70
C SER A 300 -16.86 -12.35 -2.60
N GLY A 301 -17.33 -11.77 -3.64
CA GLY A 301 -17.18 -10.42 -4.18
C GLY A 301 -17.76 -9.26 -3.36
N LYS A 302 -17.81 -9.31 -2.04
CA LYS A 302 -18.29 -8.18 -1.23
C LYS A 302 -17.14 -7.28 -0.81
N TRP A 303 -17.27 -5.98 -1.08
CA TRP A 303 -16.36 -4.96 -0.57
C TRP A 303 -16.31 -5.02 0.96
N PRO A 304 -15.12 -4.96 1.61
CA PRO A 304 -14.99 -4.96 3.05
C PRO A 304 -15.82 -3.86 3.70
N HIS A 305 -16.40 -4.15 4.86
CA HIS A 305 -17.16 -3.19 5.64
C HIS A 305 -16.47 -2.91 6.97
N MET A 306 -16.23 -1.62 7.28
CA MET A 306 -15.66 -1.20 8.55
C MET A 306 -16.78 -1.06 9.57
N ALA A 307 -16.68 -1.78 10.68
CA ALA A 307 -17.63 -1.66 11.77
C ALA A 307 -17.53 -0.30 12.48
N ALA A 308 -18.64 0.19 13.00
CA ALA A 308 -18.73 1.53 13.62
C ALA A 308 -17.79 1.68 14.83
N GLU A 309 -17.49 0.61 15.52
CA GLU A 309 -16.62 0.55 16.70
C GLU A 309 -15.20 1.04 16.40
N ALA A 310 -14.72 0.91 15.14
CA ALA A 310 -13.45 1.47 14.71
C ALA A 310 -13.39 3.01 14.84
N PHE A 311 -14.53 3.69 14.76
CA PHE A 311 -14.62 5.14 14.78
C PHE A 311 -14.97 5.67 16.19
N CYS A 312 -14.27 5.18 17.22
CA CYS A 312 -14.45 5.64 18.59
C CYS A 312 -13.44 6.75 19.00
N GLY A 313 -13.74 7.45 20.09
CA GLY A 313 -12.85 8.40 20.74
C GLY A 313 -12.40 9.58 19.84
N LEU A 314 -11.13 9.97 19.97
CA LEU A 314 -10.55 11.08 19.19
C LEU A 314 -10.44 10.73 17.69
N ALA A 315 -10.16 9.48 17.37
CA ALA A 315 -10.04 9.00 15.98
C ALA A 315 -11.38 9.10 15.22
N GLY A 316 -12.47 8.66 15.85
CA GLY A 316 -13.80 8.80 15.28
C GLY A 316 -14.25 10.26 15.14
N HIS A 317 -13.95 11.09 16.14
CA HIS A 317 -14.24 12.53 16.06
C HIS A 317 -13.53 13.22 14.89
N LEU A 318 -12.27 12.85 14.63
CA LEU A 318 -11.53 13.32 13.45
C LEU A 318 -12.25 12.94 12.15
N CYS A 319 -12.60 11.66 11.98
CA CYS A 319 -13.29 11.19 10.77
C CYS A 319 -14.65 11.92 10.61
N THR A 320 -15.42 12.11 11.68
CA THR A 320 -16.70 12.83 11.65
C THR A 320 -16.54 14.28 11.19
N LEU A 321 -15.45 14.96 11.59
CA LEU A 321 -15.19 16.34 11.17
C LEU A 321 -14.68 16.45 9.72
N LEU A 322 -13.84 15.52 9.28
CA LEU A 322 -13.24 15.59 7.94
C LEU A 322 -14.15 15.02 6.86
N SER A 323 -14.85 13.92 7.14
CA SER A 323 -15.63 13.17 6.14
C SER A 323 -16.61 14.02 5.32
N PRO A 324 -17.39 14.97 5.88
CA PRO A 324 -18.29 15.81 5.08
C PRO A 324 -17.57 16.64 4.01
N HIS A 325 -16.30 16.96 4.23
CA HIS A 325 -15.51 17.90 3.44
C HIS A 325 -14.46 17.24 2.54
N THR A 326 -14.50 15.93 2.36
CA THR A 326 -13.54 15.22 1.52
C THR A 326 -14.17 14.07 0.74
N GLU A 327 -13.63 13.77 -0.43
CA GLU A 327 -13.96 12.57 -1.21
C GLU A 327 -13.18 11.33 -0.73
N ALA A 328 -12.26 11.48 0.22
CA ALA A 328 -11.45 10.39 0.75
C ALA A 328 -12.32 9.35 1.49
N ASP A 329 -11.82 8.12 1.55
CA ASP A 329 -12.41 7.05 2.35
C ASP A 329 -12.15 7.28 3.84
N ASP A 330 -13.16 7.11 4.69
CA ASP A 330 -13.02 7.26 6.14
C ASP A 330 -12.02 6.25 6.72
N VAL A 331 -11.91 5.06 6.13
CA VAL A 331 -10.88 4.07 6.47
C VAL A 331 -9.49 4.61 6.21
N ALA A 332 -9.30 5.32 5.08
CA ALA A 332 -8.01 5.93 4.76
C ALA A 332 -7.64 7.06 5.73
N LEU A 333 -8.61 7.88 6.13
CA LEU A 333 -8.40 8.92 7.15
C LEU A 333 -8.01 8.30 8.49
N LEU A 334 -8.80 7.34 8.96
CA LEU A 334 -8.61 6.65 10.24
C LEU A 334 -7.22 6.02 10.36
N ILE A 335 -6.86 5.16 9.41
CA ILE A 335 -5.63 4.37 9.55
C ILE A 335 -4.35 5.23 9.42
N GLN A 336 -4.37 6.22 8.53
CA GLN A 336 -3.27 7.16 8.43
C GLN A 336 -3.13 7.99 9.71
N PHE A 337 -4.24 8.45 10.29
CA PHE A 337 -4.21 9.14 11.58
C PHE A 337 -3.61 8.27 12.69
N LEU A 338 -4.01 7.00 12.80
CA LEU A 338 -3.45 6.07 13.78
C LEU A 338 -1.94 5.85 13.56
N ALA A 339 -1.50 5.71 12.31
CA ALA A 339 -0.08 5.53 11.98
C ALA A 339 0.77 6.76 12.33
N TYR A 340 0.27 7.96 12.02
CA TYR A 340 0.92 9.22 12.38
C TYR A 340 1.00 9.39 13.90
N PHE A 341 -0.14 9.22 14.60
CA PHE A 341 -0.18 9.34 16.05
C PHE A 341 0.80 8.36 16.72
N GLY A 342 0.76 7.08 16.30
CA GLY A 342 1.67 6.06 16.82
C GLY A 342 3.13 6.42 16.63
N THR A 343 3.48 7.05 15.49
CA THR A 343 4.85 7.51 15.24
C THR A 343 5.22 8.72 16.11
N MET A 344 4.32 9.71 16.23
CA MET A 344 4.56 10.93 17.01
C MET A 344 4.82 10.67 18.49
N ILE A 345 4.15 9.70 19.09
CA ILE A 345 4.35 9.34 20.51
C ILE A 345 5.66 8.58 20.76
N GLY A 346 6.23 7.96 19.74
CA GLY A 346 7.52 7.26 19.81
C GLY A 346 7.46 5.89 20.48
N ARG A 347 8.62 5.38 20.89
CA ARG A 347 8.82 3.99 21.31
C ARG A 347 8.69 3.76 22.83
N ALA A 348 8.11 4.65 23.61
CA ALA A 348 7.95 4.45 25.05
C ALA A 348 6.82 3.48 25.38
N ALA A 349 5.61 3.76 24.89
CA ALA A 349 4.43 2.98 25.19
C ALA A 349 4.46 1.61 24.47
N HIS A 350 4.26 0.54 25.25
CA HIS A 350 4.19 -0.83 24.71
C HIS A 350 3.33 -1.75 25.57
N TYR A 351 2.74 -2.74 24.94
CA TYR A 351 2.15 -3.88 25.62
C TYR A 351 3.13 -5.06 25.61
N GLN A 352 3.34 -5.69 26.77
CA GLN A 352 4.29 -6.80 26.89
C GLN A 352 3.55 -8.15 26.92
N VAL A 353 3.94 -9.04 26.02
CA VAL A 353 3.52 -10.45 26.00
C VAL A 353 4.79 -11.28 26.17
N GLU A 354 4.90 -12.00 27.29
CA GLU A 354 6.13 -12.72 27.69
C GLU A 354 7.37 -11.78 27.62
N ALA A 355 8.37 -12.14 26.82
CA ALA A 355 9.57 -11.32 26.59
C ALA A 355 9.40 -10.29 25.46
N THR A 356 8.33 -10.38 24.66
CA THR A 356 8.10 -9.53 23.51
C THR A 356 7.35 -8.25 23.85
N ARG A 357 7.80 -7.12 23.31
CA ARG A 357 7.15 -5.81 23.45
C ARG A 357 6.47 -5.42 22.16
N HIS A 358 5.16 -5.18 22.22
CA HIS A 358 4.35 -4.69 21.11
C HIS A 358 4.23 -3.17 21.20
N TYR A 359 4.95 -2.46 20.31
CA TYR A 359 4.96 -1.01 20.25
C TYR A 359 3.86 -0.48 19.31
N THR A 360 3.67 0.83 19.30
CA THR A 360 2.59 1.51 18.56
C THR A 360 2.92 1.83 17.09
N ASN A 361 4.08 1.41 16.59
CA ASN A 361 4.43 1.56 15.19
C ASN A 361 3.67 0.55 14.34
N ILE A 362 2.78 1.02 13.47
CA ILE A 362 2.03 0.19 12.52
C ILE A 362 2.51 0.45 11.10
N TYR A 363 2.41 -0.59 10.26
CA TYR A 363 2.59 -0.48 8.82
C TYR A 363 1.23 -0.62 8.16
N ALA A 364 0.84 0.34 7.34
CA ALA A 364 -0.43 0.33 6.64
C ALA A 364 -0.23 0.57 5.14
N CYS A 365 -0.97 -0.15 4.33
CA CYS A 365 -0.97 0.06 2.89
C CYS A 365 -2.41 0.21 2.38
N LEU A 366 -2.71 1.38 1.80
CA LEU A 366 -4.01 1.69 1.23
C LEU A 366 -4.08 1.15 -0.20
N VAL A 367 -4.98 0.20 -0.42
CA VAL A 367 -5.13 -0.50 -1.71
C VAL A 367 -6.39 -0.01 -2.41
N GLY A 368 -6.23 0.75 -3.50
CA GLY A 368 -7.34 1.22 -4.32
C GLY A 368 -7.41 0.48 -5.65
N LYS A 369 -8.60 0.38 -6.27
CA LYS A 369 -8.69 -0.17 -7.64
C LYS A 369 -7.91 0.68 -8.65
N THR A 370 -7.92 2.00 -8.50
CA THR A 370 -7.25 2.96 -9.39
C THR A 370 -6.72 4.16 -8.60
N ALA A 371 -6.04 5.09 -9.30
CA ALA A 371 -5.66 6.40 -8.75
C ALA A 371 -6.86 7.23 -8.25
N LYS A 372 -8.07 6.96 -8.78
CA LYS A 372 -9.32 7.67 -8.39
C LYS A 372 -9.81 7.37 -6.95
N ALA A 373 -9.15 6.48 -6.19
CA ALA A 373 -9.51 6.15 -4.80
C ALA A 373 -9.16 7.26 -3.78
N ARG A 374 -8.64 8.41 -4.22
CA ARG A 374 -8.34 9.60 -3.37
C ARG A 374 -7.38 9.34 -2.21
N LYS A 375 -6.47 8.37 -2.37
CA LYS A 375 -5.47 8.01 -1.34
C LYS A 375 -4.56 9.20 -0.97
N GLY A 376 -4.08 9.96 -1.97
CA GLY A 376 -3.29 11.17 -1.74
C GLY A 376 -4.07 12.24 -0.97
N THR A 377 -5.32 12.51 -1.37
CA THR A 377 -6.18 13.49 -0.68
C THR A 377 -6.38 13.16 0.81
N SER A 378 -6.58 11.86 1.15
CA SER A 378 -6.68 11.46 2.56
C SER A 378 -5.38 11.72 3.33
N TYR A 379 -4.23 11.50 2.68
CA TYR A 379 -2.92 11.80 3.26
C TYR A 379 -2.76 13.30 3.53
N ASP A 380 -3.05 14.15 2.55
CA ASP A 380 -2.90 15.61 2.65
C ASP A 380 -3.72 16.19 3.81
N HIS A 381 -4.93 15.68 4.04
CA HIS A 381 -5.77 16.09 5.18
C HIS A 381 -5.12 15.74 6.52
N ILE A 382 -4.64 14.51 6.67
CA ILE A 382 -4.00 14.05 7.91
C ILE A 382 -2.67 14.76 8.12
N ASP A 383 -1.83 14.88 7.10
CA ASP A 383 -0.55 15.58 7.18
C ASP A 383 -0.72 17.04 7.62
N ASN A 384 -1.69 17.75 7.02
CA ASN A 384 -1.99 19.13 7.41
C ASN A 384 -2.38 19.26 8.90
N LEU A 385 -3.23 18.35 9.39
CA LEU A 385 -3.61 18.31 10.80
C LEU A 385 -2.41 18.04 11.72
N MET A 386 -1.58 17.06 11.35
CA MET A 386 -0.45 16.62 12.14
C MET A 386 0.66 17.68 12.19
N ARG A 387 0.89 18.42 11.10
CA ARG A 387 1.78 19.59 11.05
C ARG A 387 1.33 20.70 12.01
N ARG A 388 0.02 20.89 12.18
CA ARG A 388 -0.53 21.83 13.17
C ARG A 388 -0.31 21.35 14.60
N ALA A 389 -0.33 20.02 14.82
CA ALA A 389 -0.12 19.44 16.15
C ALA A 389 1.35 19.47 16.61
N ASP A 390 2.29 19.13 15.72
CA ASP A 390 3.75 19.17 15.98
C ASP A 390 4.51 19.53 14.70
N PRO A 391 4.68 20.85 14.41
CA PRO A 391 5.36 21.30 13.19
C PRO A 391 6.81 20.85 13.09
N SER A 392 7.51 20.80 14.22
CA SER A 392 8.93 20.45 14.25
C SER A 392 9.15 18.98 13.89
N TRP A 393 8.33 18.08 14.42
CA TRP A 393 8.41 16.66 14.11
C TRP A 393 8.06 16.38 12.64
N SER A 394 7.00 16.99 12.14
CA SER A 394 6.55 16.79 10.76
C SER A 394 7.58 17.20 9.70
N LEU A 395 8.42 18.20 10.01
CA LEU A 395 9.48 18.65 9.08
C LEU A 395 10.70 17.72 9.08
N SER A 396 11.00 17.07 10.20
CA SER A 396 12.27 16.36 10.40
C SER A 396 12.16 14.85 10.33
N ASN A 397 10.98 14.29 10.62
CA ASN A 397 10.80 12.87 10.87
C ASN A 397 9.88 12.18 9.86
N MET A 398 9.67 12.79 8.70
CA MET A 398 8.93 12.23 7.59
C MET A 398 9.84 12.06 6.39
N SER A 399 9.75 10.90 5.73
CA SER A 399 10.56 10.55 4.58
C SER A 399 9.71 9.83 3.53
N GLY A 400 10.06 9.99 2.28
CA GLY A 400 9.57 9.20 1.15
C GLY A 400 10.74 8.74 0.30
N GLY A 401 10.50 7.87 -0.68
CA GLY A 401 11.54 7.36 -1.58
C GLY A 401 12.45 6.32 -0.92
N CYS A 402 11.85 5.33 -0.26
CA CYS A 402 12.56 4.25 0.44
C CYS A 402 13.38 3.38 -0.53
N GLY A 403 14.62 3.77 -0.80
CA GLY A 403 15.49 3.16 -1.83
C GLY A 403 16.33 1.98 -1.35
N SER A 404 16.65 1.87 -0.06
CA SER A 404 17.46 0.78 0.49
C SER A 404 17.29 0.64 2.01
N GLY A 405 17.66 -0.53 2.56
CA GLY A 405 17.68 -0.75 4.00
C GLY A 405 18.70 0.15 4.72
N GLU A 406 19.84 0.43 4.09
CA GLU A 406 20.86 1.33 4.60
C GLU A 406 20.34 2.77 4.74
N GLY A 407 19.56 3.23 3.77
CA GLY A 407 18.91 4.54 3.81
C GLY A 407 17.95 4.67 4.99
N VAL A 408 17.19 3.61 5.29
CA VAL A 408 16.30 3.56 6.46
C VAL A 408 17.10 3.63 7.75
N ILE A 409 18.21 2.88 7.87
CA ILE A 409 19.08 2.94 9.05
C ILE A 409 19.68 4.33 9.19
N ALA A 410 20.18 4.92 8.09
CA ALA A 410 20.80 6.24 8.08
C ALA A 410 19.86 7.34 8.58
N ALA A 411 18.56 7.25 8.27
CA ALA A 411 17.55 8.21 8.70
C ALA A 411 17.32 8.24 10.22
N VAL A 412 17.74 7.19 10.95
CA VAL A 412 17.57 7.06 12.41
C VAL A 412 18.85 6.57 13.11
N ARG A 413 20.02 6.75 12.48
CA ARG A 413 21.29 6.20 12.92
C ARG A 413 21.76 6.71 14.27
N ASP A 414 22.55 5.88 14.95
CA ASP A 414 23.20 6.24 16.20
C ASP A 414 24.46 7.10 15.95
N THR A 415 24.92 7.81 16.98
CA THR A 415 26.21 8.52 16.98
C THR A 415 27.34 7.54 16.70
N MET A 416 28.27 7.92 15.83
CA MET A 416 29.44 7.11 15.51
C MET A 416 30.68 7.71 16.08
N HIS A 417 31.43 6.90 16.81
CA HIS A 417 32.73 7.25 17.35
C HIS A 417 33.83 6.43 16.66
N LYS A 418 34.98 7.06 16.49
CA LYS A 418 36.19 6.40 15.95
C LYS A 418 37.33 6.54 16.94
N ARG A 419 38.06 5.47 17.15
CA ARG A 419 39.31 5.53 17.92
C ARG A 419 40.43 6.04 17.05
N GLU A 420 40.94 7.24 17.39
CA GLU A 420 42.08 7.87 16.73
C GLU A 420 43.32 7.82 17.63
N PRO A 421 44.50 7.47 17.05
CA PRO A 421 45.72 7.42 17.84
C PRO A 421 46.19 8.82 18.23
N ILE A 422 46.49 9.04 19.51
CA ILE A 422 47.15 10.22 20.02
C ILE A 422 48.64 10.02 19.77
N LYS A 423 49.22 10.90 18.95
CA LYS A 423 50.65 10.84 18.61
C LYS A 423 51.39 11.94 19.34
N GLN A 424 52.46 11.60 20.08
CA GLN A 424 53.45 12.52 20.62
C GLN A 424 54.83 12.17 20.02
N GLN A 425 55.50 13.15 19.42
CA GLN A 425 56.81 12.97 18.76
C GLN A 425 56.81 11.78 17.76
N GLY A 426 55.71 11.59 17.02
CA GLY A 426 55.59 10.52 16.03
C GLY A 426 55.29 9.13 16.59
N ARG A 427 55.22 8.95 17.92
CA ARG A 427 54.86 7.69 18.59
C ARG A 427 53.43 7.74 19.09
N ILE A 428 52.69 6.63 18.94
CA ILE A 428 51.33 6.49 19.50
C ILE A 428 51.47 6.31 21.00
N VAL A 429 50.93 7.27 21.80
CA VAL A 429 50.94 7.27 23.26
C VAL A 429 49.59 6.87 23.87
N GLY A 430 48.54 6.80 23.05
CA GLY A 430 47.19 6.41 23.47
C GLY A 430 46.21 6.49 22.31
N TYR A 431 44.93 6.26 22.62
CA TYR A 431 43.82 6.42 21.67
C TYR A 431 42.78 7.32 22.31
N GLN A 432 42.20 8.20 21.54
CA GLN A 432 41.03 8.97 21.91
C GLN A 432 39.82 8.56 21.09
N GLU A 433 38.66 8.62 21.68
CA GLU A 433 37.40 8.46 20.93
C GLU A 433 36.98 9.82 20.38
N VAL A 434 36.84 9.90 19.05
CA VAL A 434 36.40 11.11 18.35
C VAL A 434 35.03 10.82 17.74
N GLU A 435 34.08 11.71 17.98
CA GLU A 435 32.78 11.67 17.33
C GLU A 435 32.96 12.06 15.86
N VAL A 436 32.63 11.10 14.95
CA VAL A 436 32.76 11.30 13.50
C VAL A 436 31.40 11.54 12.82
N ASP A 437 30.30 11.15 13.47
CA ASP A 437 28.93 11.41 13.04
C ASP A 437 28.05 11.57 14.30
N PRO A 438 27.34 12.70 14.47
CA PRO A 438 26.47 12.91 15.64
C PRO A 438 25.22 12.04 15.63
N GLY A 439 24.97 11.33 14.51
CA GLY A 439 23.77 10.53 14.35
C GLY A 439 22.49 11.36 14.30
N VAL A 440 21.37 10.67 14.45
CA VAL A 440 20.02 11.28 14.50
C VAL A 440 19.46 11.08 15.92
N ARG A 441 19.22 12.17 16.64
CA ARG A 441 18.75 12.12 18.03
C ARG A 441 17.30 11.59 18.11
N ASP A 442 16.41 12.08 17.24
CA ASP A 442 15.03 11.62 17.19
C ASP A 442 14.92 10.33 16.36
N LYS A 443 14.58 9.24 17.02
CA LYS A 443 14.51 7.89 16.44
C LYS A 443 13.15 7.56 15.83
N ARG A 444 12.22 8.53 15.78
CA ARG A 444 10.90 8.38 15.19
C ARG A 444 10.96 8.69 13.70
N LEU A 445 10.39 7.82 12.86
CA LEU A 445 10.35 8.04 11.42
C LEU A 445 9.02 7.54 10.86
N LEU A 446 8.32 8.38 10.12
CA LEU A 446 7.19 7.98 9.28
C LEU A 446 7.66 7.91 7.82
N ILE A 447 7.61 6.72 7.24
CA ILE A 447 7.86 6.51 5.82
C ILE A 447 6.52 6.58 5.08
N GLN A 448 6.37 7.59 4.21
CA GLN A 448 5.20 7.75 3.36
C GLN A 448 5.58 7.47 1.91
N GLU A 449 4.91 6.49 1.30
CA GLU A 449 5.17 6.06 -0.08
C GLU A 449 3.90 6.14 -0.92
N ALA A 450 3.80 7.19 -1.70
CA ALA A 450 2.68 7.43 -2.61
C ALA A 450 2.60 6.36 -3.73
N GLU A 451 3.74 5.76 -4.08
CA GLU A 451 3.88 4.67 -5.06
C GLU A 451 4.54 3.45 -4.41
N PHE A 452 3.85 2.76 -3.51
CA PHE A 452 4.39 1.63 -2.77
C PHE A 452 4.85 0.46 -3.66
N ALA A 453 4.37 0.38 -4.89
CA ALA A 453 4.88 -0.55 -5.90
C ALA A 453 6.40 -0.41 -6.13
N SER A 454 6.95 0.79 -5.99
CA SER A 454 8.40 1.04 -6.11
C SER A 454 9.18 0.36 -4.98
N VAL A 455 8.65 0.41 -3.75
CA VAL A 455 9.22 -0.25 -2.57
C VAL A 455 9.25 -1.78 -2.76
N LEU A 456 8.15 -2.35 -3.24
CA LEU A 456 8.08 -3.80 -3.53
C LEU A 456 9.08 -4.21 -4.61
N LYS A 457 9.21 -3.43 -5.68
CA LYS A 457 10.21 -3.69 -6.74
C LYS A 457 11.64 -3.60 -6.23
N ILE A 458 11.91 -2.68 -5.30
CA ILE A 458 13.24 -2.53 -4.69
C ILE A 458 13.52 -3.68 -3.72
N ALA A 459 12.56 -4.04 -2.88
CA ALA A 459 12.68 -5.16 -1.94
C ALA A 459 12.93 -6.51 -2.65
N ALA A 460 12.33 -6.70 -3.83
CA ALA A 460 12.50 -7.91 -4.63
C ALA A 460 13.84 -8.01 -5.36
N ARG A 461 14.69 -6.98 -5.35
CA ARG A 461 16.03 -7.04 -5.99
C ARG A 461 16.95 -7.93 -5.17
N GLU A 462 17.69 -8.79 -5.86
CA GLU A 462 18.70 -9.65 -5.24
C GLU A 462 19.73 -8.82 -4.45
N GLY A 463 20.03 -9.25 -3.23
CA GLY A 463 20.97 -8.55 -2.34
C GLY A 463 20.42 -7.28 -1.67
N ASN A 464 19.16 -6.89 -1.89
CA ASN A 464 18.57 -5.74 -1.21
C ASN A 464 18.18 -6.08 0.24
N THR A 465 18.51 -5.20 1.17
CA THR A 465 18.30 -5.39 2.62
C THR A 465 17.00 -4.77 3.14
N LEU A 466 16.25 -4.05 2.29
CA LEU A 466 15.11 -3.23 2.71
C LEU A 466 14.01 -4.03 3.43
N SER A 467 13.59 -5.16 2.86
CA SER A 467 12.58 -6.04 3.47
C SER A 467 13.00 -6.52 4.85
N MET A 468 14.26 -6.96 5.00
CA MET A 468 14.82 -7.40 6.28
C MET A 468 14.84 -6.25 7.31
N ILE A 469 15.30 -5.07 6.93
CA ILE A 469 15.41 -3.91 7.82
C ILE A 469 14.03 -3.41 8.26
N LEU A 470 13.05 -3.35 7.36
CA LEU A 470 11.67 -2.98 7.74
C LEU A 470 11.05 -4.00 8.71
N ARG A 471 11.30 -5.29 8.52
CA ARG A 471 10.85 -6.32 9.49
C ARG A 471 11.48 -6.12 10.87
N HIS A 472 12.79 -5.88 10.96
CA HIS A 472 13.47 -5.59 12.22
C HIS A 472 12.99 -4.27 12.85
N ALA A 473 12.71 -3.24 12.05
CA ALA A 473 12.16 -1.97 12.54
C ALA A 473 10.77 -2.16 13.17
N TRP A 474 9.93 -3.03 12.59
CA TRP A 474 8.61 -3.35 13.12
C TRP A 474 8.70 -4.15 14.43
N ASP A 475 9.61 -5.13 14.50
CA ASP A 475 9.75 -6.03 15.66
C ASP A 475 10.52 -5.36 16.82
N THR A 476 11.78 -5.06 16.61
CA THR A 476 12.71 -4.70 17.70
C THR A 476 13.12 -3.22 17.71
N GLY A 477 13.16 -2.57 16.55
CA GLY A 477 13.71 -1.22 16.39
C GLY A 477 15.23 -1.15 16.57
N THR A 478 15.91 -2.30 16.64
CA THR A 478 17.39 -2.36 16.60
C THR A 478 17.79 -2.76 15.19
N LEU A 479 18.40 -1.82 14.46
CA LEU A 479 18.77 -1.97 13.06
C LEU A 479 20.28 -1.96 12.94
N ARG A 480 20.83 -2.84 12.10
CA ARG A 480 22.27 -2.94 11.86
C ARG A 480 22.55 -3.29 10.42
N ASN A 481 23.55 -2.63 9.85
CA ASN A 481 24.19 -3.03 8.63
C ASN A 481 25.65 -3.39 8.95
N THR A 482 26.01 -4.68 8.83
CA THR A 482 27.35 -5.21 9.14
C THR A 482 28.24 -5.20 7.90
N VAL A 483 28.40 -4.04 7.25
CA VAL A 483 29.39 -3.89 6.18
C VAL A 483 30.76 -3.51 6.73
N LYS A 484 31.82 -3.97 6.06
CA LYS A 484 33.20 -3.73 6.50
C LYS A 484 33.57 -2.25 6.57
N HIS A 485 33.03 -1.44 5.68
CA HIS A 485 33.24 0.00 5.60
C HIS A 485 31.91 0.71 5.89
N ASN A 486 31.86 1.63 6.84
CA ASN A 486 30.69 2.34 7.31
C ASN A 486 29.54 1.46 7.86
N PRO A 487 29.77 0.67 8.92
CA PRO A 487 28.69 -0.02 9.59
C PRO A 487 27.71 0.99 10.18
N LEU A 488 26.46 0.90 9.82
CA LEU A 488 25.41 1.74 10.38
C LEU A 488 24.63 0.96 11.45
N THR A 489 24.35 1.60 12.56
CA THR A 489 23.47 1.08 13.62
C THR A 489 22.42 2.10 13.96
N ALA A 490 21.25 1.64 14.39
CA ALA A 490 20.20 2.45 14.96
C ALA A 490 19.54 1.69 16.11
N THR A 491 19.55 2.28 17.30
CA THR A 491 18.98 1.69 18.50
C THR A 491 17.72 2.44 18.90
N GLY A 492 16.65 1.68 19.20
CA GLY A 492 15.38 2.26 19.61
C GLY A 492 14.62 2.97 18.48
N ALA A 493 14.90 2.61 17.22
CA ALA A 493 14.18 3.15 16.08
C ALA A 493 12.67 2.85 16.17
N HIS A 494 11.85 3.87 15.91
CA HIS A 494 10.39 3.79 15.92
C HIS A 494 9.87 4.21 14.55
N ILE A 495 9.71 3.23 13.69
CA ILE A 495 9.41 3.44 12.26
C ILE A 495 8.01 2.93 11.97
N ALA A 496 7.18 3.77 11.39
CA ALA A 496 5.91 3.39 10.77
C ALA A 496 5.97 3.59 9.25
N VAL A 497 5.12 2.87 8.52
CA VAL A 497 5.04 2.96 7.05
C VAL A 497 3.59 3.18 6.64
N VAL A 498 3.36 4.15 5.77
CA VAL A 498 2.09 4.37 5.09
C VAL A 498 2.34 4.28 3.58
N GLY A 499 1.82 3.23 2.96
CA GLY A 499 1.95 2.99 1.52
C GLY A 499 0.64 3.19 0.77
N HIS A 500 0.73 3.65 -0.47
CA HIS A 500 -0.40 3.71 -1.40
C HIS A 500 -0.08 2.86 -2.63
N ILE A 501 -0.99 1.96 -3.00
CA ILE A 501 -0.81 1.06 -4.14
C ILE A 501 -2.15 0.81 -4.84
N THR A 502 -2.11 0.37 -6.09
CA THR A 502 -3.28 -0.22 -6.74
C THR A 502 -3.35 -1.73 -6.48
N GLN A 503 -4.54 -2.29 -6.54
CA GLN A 503 -4.73 -3.74 -6.34
C GLN A 503 -3.95 -4.57 -7.37
N GLU A 504 -3.91 -4.10 -8.61
CA GLU A 504 -3.17 -4.76 -9.69
C GLU A 504 -1.65 -4.75 -9.44
N GLU A 505 -1.09 -3.58 -9.10
CA GLU A 505 0.33 -3.45 -8.78
C GLU A 505 0.73 -4.29 -7.57
N LEU A 506 -0.13 -4.34 -6.54
CA LEU A 506 0.13 -5.16 -5.36
C LEU A 506 0.22 -6.64 -5.73
N ARG A 507 -0.77 -7.16 -6.46
CA ARG A 507 -0.76 -8.56 -6.93
C ARG A 507 0.44 -8.87 -7.81
N ARG A 508 0.86 -7.92 -8.64
CA ARG A 508 1.97 -8.09 -9.58
C ARG A 508 3.35 -8.05 -8.93
N HIS A 509 3.53 -7.23 -7.89
CA HIS A 509 4.85 -6.92 -7.35
C HIS A 509 5.13 -7.49 -5.96
N LEU A 510 4.11 -7.90 -5.21
CA LEU A 510 4.33 -8.62 -3.95
C LEU A 510 4.71 -10.07 -4.27
N SER A 511 5.99 -10.39 -4.12
CA SER A 511 6.52 -11.72 -4.46
C SER A 511 6.09 -12.78 -3.43
N SER A 512 6.04 -14.04 -3.86
CA SER A 512 5.79 -15.19 -2.97
C SER A 512 6.80 -15.26 -1.81
N THR A 513 8.04 -14.86 -2.06
CA THR A 513 9.08 -14.76 -1.03
C THR A 513 8.72 -13.73 0.05
N GLU A 514 8.28 -12.53 -0.34
CA GLU A 514 7.90 -11.47 0.62
C GLU A 514 6.60 -11.80 1.38
N MET A 515 5.74 -12.63 0.81
CA MET A 515 4.58 -13.17 1.50
C MET A 515 4.98 -14.23 2.53
N ALA A 516 5.87 -15.15 2.16
CA ALA A 516 6.31 -16.26 3.02
C ALA A 516 7.28 -15.81 4.13
N ASN A 517 8.16 -14.82 3.88
CA ASN A 517 9.20 -14.40 4.82
C ASN A 517 8.68 -13.49 5.95
N GLY A 518 7.38 -13.20 5.97
CA GLY A 518 6.73 -12.39 6.98
C GLY A 518 6.81 -10.87 6.75
N PHE A 519 7.22 -10.40 5.58
CA PHE A 519 7.14 -8.98 5.22
C PHE A 519 5.66 -8.56 5.06
N GLY A 520 4.89 -9.34 4.29
CA GLY A 520 3.48 -9.05 3.99
C GLY A 520 2.59 -8.98 5.24
N ASN A 521 2.77 -9.86 6.24
CA ASN A 521 1.93 -9.90 7.44
C ASN A 521 2.23 -8.81 8.49
N ARG A 522 3.26 -7.97 8.26
CA ARG A 522 3.51 -6.79 9.08
C ARG A 522 2.73 -5.56 8.61
N PHE A 523 2.12 -5.63 7.44
CA PHE A 523 1.27 -4.57 6.90
C PHE A 523 -0.20 -4.85 7.14
N LEU A 524 -0.93 -3.82 7.53
CA LEU A 524 -2.38 -3.76 7.42
C LEU A 524 -2.71 -3.38 5.97
N TRP A 525 -3.26 -4.31 5.21
CA TRP A 525 -3.69 -4.09 3.84
C TRP A 525 -5.16 -3.68 3.84
N LEU A 526 -5.47 -2.46 3.41
CA LEU A 526 -6.81 -1.91 3.54
C LEU A 526 -7.33 -1.44 2.18
N CYS A 527 -8.44 -2.02 1.74
CA CYS A 527 -9.15 -1.60 0.56
C CYS A 527 -9.73 -0.20 0.77
N VAL A 528 -9.50 0.73 -0.17
CA VAL A 528 -10.05 2.07 -0.11
C VAL A 528 -10.61 2.51 -1.46
N LYS A 529 -11.70 3.30 -1.41
CA LYS A 529 -12.38 3.84 -2.57
C LYS A 529 -12.77 5.29 -2.34
N ARG A 530 -13.14 5.99 -3.39
CA ARG A 530 -13.74 7.32 -3.23
C ARG A 530 -15.08 7.17 -2.48
N SER A 531 -15.26 7.94 -1.41
CA SER A 531 -16.47 7.89 -0.57
C SER A 531 -17.68 8.56 -1.21
N LYS A 532 -17.46 9.70 -1.86
CA LYS A 532 -18.49 10.55 -2.46
C LYS A 532 -17.90 11.41 -3.59
N LEU A 533 -18.73 12.17 -4.24
CA LEU A 533 -18.32 13.17 -5.23
C LEU A 533 -18.52 14.57 -4.65
N LEU A 534 -17.48 15.38 -4.65
CA LEU A 534 -17.48 16.80 -4.28
C LEU A 534 -16.81 17.58 -5.41
N PRO A 535 -17.56 17.98 -6.48
CA PRO A 535 -16.98 18.61 -7.66
C PRO A 535 -16.22 19.91 -7.35
N ASP A 536 -16.72 20.68 -6.41
CA ASP A 536 -16.12 21.96 -6.00
C ASP A 536 -15.17 21.83 -4.80
N GLY A 537 -14.84 20.57 -4.40
CA GLY A 537 -14.14 20.27 -3.15
C GLY A 537 -15.05 20.36 -1.94
N GLY A 538 -14.47 20.26 -0.74
CA GLY A 538 -15.19 20.45 0.52
C GLY A 538 -14.85 21.79 1.15
N ALA A 539 -15.68 22.26 2.06
CA ALA A 539 -15.48 23.52 2.79
C ALA A 539 -14.72 23.31 4.12
N LEU A 540 -13.61 22.56 4.09
CA LEU A 540 -12.82 22.24 5.32
C LEU A 540 -12.16 23.49 5.93
N ASP A 541 -11.90 24.52 5.14
CA ASP A 541 -11.43 25.83 5.56
C ASP A 541 -12.41 26.57 6.49
N THR A 542 -13.70 26.24 6.43
CA THR A 542 -14.74 26.79 7.33
C THR A 542 -14.83 26.04 8.65
N VAL A 543 -14.16 24.89 8.80
CA VAL A 543 -14.19 24.06 10.02
C VAL A 543 -13.09 24.49 10.98
N ASP A 544 -13.46 24.88 12.22
CA ASP A 544 -12.48 25.12 13.26
C ASP A 544 -11.86 23.81 13.76
N LEU A 545 -10.68 23.50 13.29
CA LEU A 545 -9.89 22.35 13.71
C LEU A 545 -9.06 22.59 14.99
N ALA A 546 -9.03 23.81 15.54
CA ALA A 546 -8.20 24.12 16.71
C ALA A 546 -8.57 23.28 17.96
N PRO A 547 -9.85 23.00 18.26
CA PRO A 547 -10.20 22.10 19.36
C PRO A 547 -9.67 20.68 19.18
N LEU A 548 -9.72 20.15 17.95
CA LEU A 548 -9.19 18.83 17.61
C LEU A 548 -7.68 18.78 17.77
N VAL A 549 -6.96 19.81 17.25
CA VAL A 549 -5.50 19.95 17.39
C VAL A 549 -5.09 19.99 18.87
N ARG A 550 -5.77 20.79 19.70
CA ARG A 550 -5.46 20.85 21.16
C ARG A 550 -5.68 19.49 21.84
N ARG A 551 -6.76 18.77 21.52
CA ARG A 551 -6.99 17.42 22.06
C ARG A 551 -5.90 16.44 21.62
N LEU A 552 -5.49 16.50 20.36
CA LEU A 552 -4.41 15.68 19.82
C LEU A 552 -3.08 15.99 20.52
N GLN A 553 -2.72 17.26 20.70
CA GLN A 553 -1.52 17.68 21.44
C GLN A 553 -1.52 17.16 22.87
N ALA A 554 -2.64 17.26 23.57
CA ALA A 554 -2.80 16.74 24.93
C ALA A 554 -2.66 15.20 24.96
N ALA A 555 -3.25 14.48 24.01
CA ALA A 555 -3.10 13.03 23.89
C ALA A 555 -1.64 12.63 23.63
N VAL A 556 -0.95 13.31 22.70
CA VAL A 556 0.48 13.07 22.42
C VAL A 556 1.35 13.33 23.64
N ALA A 557 1.14 14.44 24.34
CA ALA A 557 1.91 14.78 25.54
C ALA A 557 1.73 13.72 26.64
N LYS A 558 0.50 13.27 26.86
CA LYS A 558 0.19 12.25 27.87
C LYS A 558 0.75 10.88 27.49
N ALA A 559 0.57 10.47 26.21
CA ALA A 559 1.04 9.19 25.70
C ALA A 559 2.58 9.04 25.77
N LYS A 560 3.34 10.13 25.55
CA LYS A 560 4.80 10.13 25.67
C LYS A 560 5.30 9.79 27.08
N GLY A 561 4.48 10.01 28.12
CA GLY A 561 4.79 9.67 29.51
C GLY A 561 4.41 8.22 29.90
N ILE A 562 3.66 7.52 29.04
CA ILE A 562 3.21 6.14 29.29
C ILE A 562 4.28 5.17 28.76
N THR A 563 4.61 4.15 29.57
CA THR A 563 5.58 3.12 29.17
C THR A 563 4.93 1.75 29.01
N ARG A 564 4.23 1.26 30.03
CA ARG A 564 3.64 -0.07 30.01
C ARG A 564 2.11 0.00 29.93
N MET A 565 1.55 -0.63 28.91
CA MET A 565 0.10 -0.74 28.72
C MET A 565 -0.46 -1.93 29.49
N GLN A 566 -1.70 -1.81 29.96
CA GLN A 566 -2.44 -2.84 30.70
C GLN A 566 -3.81 -3.07 30.08
N ARG A 567 -4.51 -4.12 30.50
CA ARG A 567 -5.92 -4.38 30.18
C ARG A 567 -6.76 -4.38 31.45
N ASN A 568 -7.91 -3.76 31.42
CA ASN A 568 -8.91 -3.94 32.48
C ASN A 568 -9.55 -5.33 32.41
N ALA A 569 -10.41 -5.65 33.35
CA ALA A 569 -11.06 -6.98 33.45
C ALA A 569 -11.90 -7.30 32.20
N GLU A 570 -12.70 -6.34 31.70
CA GLU A 570 -13.52 -6.54 30.51
C GLU A 570 -12.68 -6.74 29.23
N ALA A 571 -11.64 -5.94 29.02
CA ALA A 571 -10.74 -6.14 27.88
C ALA A 571 -9.98 -7.47 27.96
N ARG A 572 -9.74 -7.98 29.18
CA ARG A 572 -9.13 -9.29 29.36
C ARG A 572 -10.09 -10.42 28.98
N ALA A 573 -11.37 -10.33 29.39
CA ALA A 573 -12.39 -11.31 29.02
C ALA A 573 -12.60 -11.36 27.50
N ALA A 574 -12.76 -10.18 26.87
CA ALA A 574 -12.85 -10.07 25.42
C ALA A 574 -11.63 -10.68 24.72
N TRP A 575 -10.42 -10.37 25.19
CA TRP A 575 -9.20 -10.93 24.61
C TRP A 575 -9.12 -12.45 24.73
N HIS A 576 -9.47 -13.02 25.87
CA HIS A 576 -9.45 -14.48 26.06
C HIS A 576 -10.43 -15.20 25.14
N ALA A 577 -11.57 -14.57 24.82
CA ALA A 577 -12.55 -15.13 23.90
C ALA A 577 -12.03 -15.13 22.45
N VAL A 578 -11.39 -14.04 22.01
CA VAL A 578 -10.97 -13.89 20.60
C VAL A 578 -9.58 -14.50 20.32
N TYR A 579 -8.72 -14.62 21.32
CA TYR A 579 -7.33 -15.06 21.14
C TYR A 579 -7.19 -16.43 20.45
N PRO A 580 -7.96 -17.49 20.82
CA PRO A 580 -7.84 -18.77 20.13
C PRO A 580 -8.17 -18.70 18.64
N VAL A 581 -9.12 -17.84 18.27
CA VAL A 581 -9.55 -17.65 16.86
C VAL A 581 -8.56 -16.80 16.09
N LEU A 582 -8.00 -15.73 16.71
CA LEU A 582 -6.94 -14.90 16.12
C LEU A 582 -5.65 -15.71 15.88
N SER A 583 -5.35 -16.66 16.78
CA SER A 583 -4.12 -17.48 16.74
C SER A 583 -4.27 -18.75 15.90
N ALA A 584 -5.45 -19.01 15.34
CA ALA A 584 -5.68 -20.19 14.52
C ALA A 584 -4.89 -20.14 13.22
N ASP A 585 -4.20 -21.22 12.87
CA ASP A 585 -3.51 -21.36 11.59
C ASP A 585 -4.51 -21.37 10.44
N ARG A 586 -4.23 -20.57 9.43
CA ARG A 586 -5.02 -20.52 8.19
C ARG A 586 -4.17 -20.93 7.00
N PRO A 587 -4.71 -21.76 6.10
CA PRO A 587 -3.96 -22.21 4.93
C PRO A 587 -3.81 -21.09 3.88
N GLY A 588 -2.84 -21.28 3.00
CA GLY A 588 -2.67 -20.47 1.79
C GLY A 588 -2.16 -19.05 2.02
N LEU A 589 -2.38 -18.22 1.04
CA LEU A 589 -1.88 -16.84 1.03
C LEU A 589 -2.58 -15.98 2.09
N LEU A 590 -3.87 -16.17 2.29
CA LEU A 590 -4.63 -15.46 3.33
C LEU A 590 -3.99 -15.70 4.71
N GLY A 591 -3.69 -16.96 5.06
CA GLY A 591 -3.03 -17.29 6.32
C GLY A 591 -1.65 -16.65 6.44
N ALA A 592 -0.82 -16.72 5.38
CA ALA A 592 0.50 -16.11 5.38
C ALA A 592 0.44 -14.58 5.61
N MET A 593 -0.54 -13.89 5.01
CA MET A 593 -0.71 -12.43 5.12
C MET A 593 -1.35 -11.99 6.43
N THR A 594 -2.10 -12.85 7.12
CA THR A 594 -2.80 -12.54 8.37
C THR A 594 -2.16 -13.16 9.62
N ALA A 595 -1.02 -13.85 9.48
CA ALA A 595 -0.33 -14.61 10.54
C ALA A 595 0.16 -13.78 11.75
N ARG A 596 -0.15 -12.48 11.83
CA ARG A 596 0.19 -11.59 12.95
C ARG A 596 -1.03 -10.86 13.52
N ALA A 597 -2.18 -11.50 13.44
CA ALA A 597 -3.47 -10.98 13.89
C ALA A 597 -3.41 -10.45 15.33
N GLU A 598 -2.85 -11.23 16.25
CA GLU A 598 -2.75 -10.86 17.66
C GLU A 598 -1.88 -9.61 17.87
N ALA A 599 -0.72 -9.57 17.22
CA ALA A 599 0.23 -8.46 17.35
C ALA A 599 -0.34 -7.17 16.76
N GLN A 600 -1.03 -7.24 15.61
CA GLN A 600 -1.69 -6.11 14.97
C GLN A 600 -2.84 -5.58 15.84
N THR A 601 -3.71 -6.46 16.32
CA THR A 601 -4.82 -6.11 17.21
C THR A 601 -4.34 -5.44 18.49
N LEU A 602 -3.28 -5.97 19.14
CA LEU A 602 -2.71 -5.37 20.33
C LEU A 602 -2.14 -3.97 20.09
N ARG A 603 -1.41 -3.76 18.99
CA ARG A 603 -0.86 -2.45 18.63
C ARG A 603 -1.97 -1.42 18.37
N LEU A 604 -3.03 -1.82 17.67
CA LEU A 604 -4.20 -0.98 17.43
C LEU A 604 -4.91 -0.64 18.73
N ALA A 605 -5.16 -1.61 19.63
CA ALA A 605 -5.81 -1.37 20.92
C ALA A 605 -4.99 -0.42 21.81
N CYS A 606 -3.65 -0.52 21.79
CA CYS A 606 -2.77 0.45 22.46
C CYS A 606 -2.95 1.86 21.88
N LEU A 607 -3.02 2.01 20.56
CA LEU A 607 -3.20 3.31 19.91
C LEU A 607 -4.51 3.99 20.35
N TYR A 608 -5.62 3.25 20.37
CA TYR A 608 -6.89 3.80 20.83
C TYR A 608 -6.86 4.20 22.31
N ALA A 609 -6.29 3.37 23.18
CA ALA A 609 -6.15 3.72 24.61
C ALA A 609 -5.27 4.95 24.82
N LEU A 610 -4.17 5.08 24.08
CA LEU A 610 -3.27 6.24 24.16
C LEU A 610 -3.89 7.51 23.58
N LEU A 611 -4.76 7.41 22.59
CA LEU A 611 -5.56 8.55 22.10
C LEU A 611 -6.53 9.08 23.16
N ASP A 612 -7.07 8.21 24.02
CA ASP A 612 -7.86 8.59 25.20
C ASP A 612 -6.99 8.96 26.41
N GLY A 613 -5.66 8.91 26.24
CA GLY A 613 -4.67 9.30 27.25
C GLY A 613 -4.65 8.36 28.45
N THR A 614 -4.88 7.06 28.28
CA THR A 614 -4.83 6.05 29.35
C THR A 614 -3.80 4.98 29.03
N ASP A 615 -3.17 4.42 30.05
CA ASP A 615 -2.31 3.26 29.99
C ASP A 615 -3.09 1.93 30.00
N THR A 616 -4.40 2.02 30.23
CA THR A 616 -5.26 0.86 30.44
C THR A 616 -6.24 0.71 29.28
N MET A 617 -6.09 -0.37 28.52
CA MET A 617 -7.03 -0.76 27.46
C MET A 617 -8.34 -1.26 28.06
N THR A 618 -9.44 -0.66 27.63
CA THR A 618 -10.82 -1.08 27.93
C THR A 618 -11.37 -2.00 26.83
N ALA A 619 -12.53 -2.58 27.05
CA ALA A 619 -13.24 -3.34 26.03
C ALA A 619 -13.49 -2.52 24.76
N THR A 620 -13.85 -1.22 24.90
CA THR A 620 -14.06 -0.32 23.76
C THR A 620 -12.82 -0.18 22.87
N HIS A 621 -11.64 -0.04 23.47
CA HIS A 621 -10.37 0.05 22.71
C HIS A 621 -10.07 -1.24 21.96
N LEU A 622 -10.39 -2.39 22.55
CA LEU A 622 -10.21 -3.70 21.92
C LEU A 622 -11.24 -3.90 20.80
N TYR A 623 -12.49 -3.50 20.98
CA TYR A 623 -13.51 -3.56 19.93
C TYR A 623 -13.11 -2.73 18.70
N ALA A 624 -12.60 -1.51 18.93
CA ALA A 624 -12.10 -0.68 17.84
C ALA A 624 -10.93 -1.34 17.08
N ALA A 625 -10.01 -1.94 17.82
CA ALA A 625 -8.89 -2.66 17.22
C ALA A 625 -9.33 -3.89 16.42
N LEU A 626 -10.28 -4.66 16.94
CA LEU A 626 -10.87 -5.83 16.26
C LEU A 626 -11.61 -5.42 15.00
N ALA A 627 -12.39 -4.34 15.03
CA ALA A 627 -13.09 -3.82 13.87
C ALA A 627 -12.13 -3.43 12.73
N VAL A 628 -11.00 -2.79 13.07
CA VAL A 628 -9.94 -2.47 12.09
C VAL A 628 -9.27 -3.74 11.57
N TRP A 629 -9.02 -4.72 12.44
CA TRP A 629 -8.41 -5.98 12.04
C TRP A 629 -9.31 -6.79 11.11
N GLU A 630 -10.60 -6.95 11.45
CA GLU A 630 -11.60 -7.62 10.60
C GLU A 630 -11.66 -6.99 9.20
N TYR A 631 -11.64 -5.66 9.15
CA TYR A 631 -11.59 -4.95 7.87
C TYR A 631 -10.32 -5.26 7.08
N ALA A 632 -9.16 -5.27 7.75
CA ALA A 632 -7.88 -5.58 7.10
C ALA A 632 -7.86 -7.03 6.57
N GLU A 633 -8.34 -7.98 7.35
CA GLU A 633 -8.46 -9.39 6.96
C GLU A 633 -9.42 -9.57 5.78
N ALA A 634 -10.61 -8.96 5.83
CA ALA A 634 -11.56 -8.96 4.73
C ALA A 634 -11.00 -8.27 3.48
N SER A 635 -10.15 -7.24 3.66
CA SER A 635 -9.43 -6.60 2.54
C SER A 635 -8.41 -7.53 1.91
N VAL A 636 -7.64 -8.29 2.70
CA VAL A 636 -6.71 -9.32 2.19
C VAL A 636 -7.46 -10.38 1.40
N ALA A 637 -8.57 -10.89 1.93
CA ALA A 637 -9.44 -11.82 1.24
C ALA A 637 -10.00 -11.24 -0.07
N TYR A 638 -10.43 -9.98 -0.07
CA TYR A 638 -10.90 -9.28 -1.27
C TYR A 638 -9.80 -9.07 -2.32
N ILE A 639 -8.58 -8.74 -1.88
CA ILE A 639 -7.43 -8.48 -2.77
C ILE A 639 -6.91 -9.77 -3.39
N PHE A 640 -6.69 -10.81 -2.60
CA PHE A 640 -5.99 -12.02 -3.03
C PHE A 640 -6.92 -13.21 -3.29
N GLY A 641 -8.12 -13.22 -2.70
CA GLY A 641 -9.07 -14.34 -2.85
C GLY A 641 -8.45 -15.67 -2.45
N ASP A 642 -8.73 -16.71 -3.24
CA ASP A 642 -8.20 -18.07 -3.03
C ASP A 642 -6.80 -18.26 -3.63
N ALA A 643 -6.09 -17.19 -3.98
CA ALA A 643 -4.76 -17.30 -4.54
C ALA A 643 -3.83 -18.05 -3.57
N THR A 644 -3.05 -18.97 -4.11
CA THR A 644 -2.09 -19.76 -3.34
C THR A 644 -0.73 -19.06 -3.22
N GLY A 645 -0.49 -18.05 -4.07
CA GLY A 645 0.81 -17.41 -4.24
C GLY A 645 1.78 -18.23 -5.11
N ASP A 646 1.37 -19.36 -5.64
CA ASP A 646 2.18 -20.20 -6.54
C ASP A 646 1.99 -19.74 -8.00
N PRO A 647 3.07 -19.38 -8.71
CA PRO A 647 3.01 -18.83 -10.07
C PRO A 647 2.55 -19.84 -11.14
N VAL A 648 2.37 -21.11 -10.78
CA VAL A 648 1.82 -22.16 -11.66
C VAL A 648 0.40 -22.53 -11.25
N VAL A 649 0.14 -22.65 -9.94
CA VAL A 649 -1.18 -23.03 -9.42
C VAL A 649 -2.24 -21.96 -9.70
N ASP A 650 -1.91 -20.70 -9.46
CA ASP A 650 -2.90 -19.61 -9.55
C ASP A 650 -3.40 -19.36 -10.98
N PRO A 651 -2.55 -19.27 -12.04
CA PRO A 651 -3.02 -19.18 -13.41
C PRO A 651 -3.79 -20.43 -13.87
N LEU A 652 -3.38 -21.61 -13.40
CA LEU A 652 -4.08 -22.87 -13.73
C LEU A 652 -5.48 -22.88 -13.12
N LEU A 653 -5.62 -22.48 -11.85
CA LEU A 653 -6.90 -22.41 -11.18
C LEU A 653 -7.85 -21.40 -11.85
N ALA A 654 -7.32 -20.24 -12.27
CA ALA A 654 -8.07 -19.25 -13.01
C ALA A 654 -8.63 -19.82 -14.33
N ALA A 655 -7.77 -20.44 -15.13
CA ALA A 655 -8.17 -21.03 -16.41
C ALA A 655 -9.18 -22.17 -16.24
N LEU A 656 -9.06 -22.99 -15.20
CA LEU A 656 -10.02 -24.06 -14.90
C LEU A 656 -11.39 -23.53 -14.48
N ARG A 657 -11.45 -22.41 -13.75
CA ARG A 657 -12.71 -21.72 -13.42
C ARG A 657 -13.38 -21.13 -14.66
N ASP A 658 -12.58 -20.49 -15.53
CA ASP A 658 -13.09 -19.89 -16.77
C ASP A 658 -13.65 -20.94 -17.74
N CYS A 659 -13.08 -22.16 -17.76
CA CYS A 659 -13.52 -23.27 -18.61
C CYS A 659 -14.63 -24.15 -18.01
N TYR A 660 -15.07 -23.86 -16.76
CA TYR A 660 -16.14 -24.65 -16.15
C TYR A 660 -17.45 -24.61 -16.98
N PRO A 661 -18.16 -25.72 -17.19
CA PRO A 661 -17.94 -27.08 -16.63
C PRO A 661 -16.99 -28.00 -17.40
N ASN A 662 -16.43 -27.59 -18.54
CA ASN A 662 -15.77 -28.47 -19.52
C ASN A 662 -14.38 -28.96 -19.10
N GLY A 663 -13.68 -28.22 -18.22
CA GLY A 663 -12.31 -28.52 -17.80
C GLY A 663 -11.25 -28.32 -18.89
N LEU A 664 -10.01 -28.65 -18.58
CA LEU A 664 -8.87 -28.56 -19.50
C LEU A 664 -8.07 -29.86 -19.54
N THR A 665 -7.72 -30.30 -20.72
CA THR A 665 -6.79 -31.42 -20.92
C THR A 665 -5.36 -31.00 -20.55
N ARG A 666 -4.47 -31.93 -20.23
CA ARG A 666 -3.06 -31.62 -19.94
C ARG A 666 -2.36 -30.89 -21.09
N LYS A 667 -2.76 -31.18 -22.34
CA LYS A 667 -2.24 -30.49 -23.53
C LYS A 667 -2.69 -29.03 -23.55
N GLN A 668 -3.97 -28.77 -23.34
CA GLN A 668 -4.52 -27.41 -23.27
C GLN A 668 -3.89 -26.60 -22.13
N ILE A 669 -3.72 -27.20 -20.95
CA ILE A 669 -3.04 -26.55 -19.83
C ILE A 669 -1.62 -26.11 -20.23
N ASN A 670 -0.87 -27.00 -20.91
CA ASN A 670 0.50 -26.66 -21.34
C ASN A 670 0.53 -25.61 -22.46
N ASP A 671 -0.36 -25.74 -23.45
CA ASP A 671 -0.33 -24.93 -24.68
C ASP A 671 -1.05 -23.58 -24.48
N GLU A 672 -2.27 -23.59 -23.89
CA GLU A 672 -3.14 -22.42 -23.80
C GLU A 672 -2.92 -21.61 -22.51
N VAL A 673 -2.73 -22.31 -21.36
CA VAL A 673 -2.53 -21.62 -20.08
C VAL A 673 -1.08 -21.14 -19.92
N PHE A 674 -0.11 -21.97 -20.31
CA PHE A 674 1.30 -21.67 -20.08
C PHE A 674 2.10 -21.39 -21.35
N GLY A 675 1.50 -21.43 -22.54
CA GLY A 675 2.20 -21.14 -23.81
C GLY A 675 3.47 -21.97 -24.01
N ARG A 676 3.54 -23.19 -23.45
CA ARG A 676 4.71 -24.09 -23.44
C ARG A 676 5.90 -23.56 -22.64
N ASN A 677 5.73 -22.56 -21.78
CA ASN A 677 6.79 -21.93 -21.01
C ASN A 677 7.00 -22.56 -19.62
N ARG A 678 6.30 -23.69 -19.32
CA ARG A 678 6.41 -24.40 -18.05
C ARG A 678 6.74 -25.86 -18.27
N ARG A 679 7.49 -26.45 -17.34
CA ARG A 679 7.86 -27.86 -17.41
C ARG A 679 6.68 -28.76 -17.01
N ALA A 680 6.58 -29.91 -17.61
CA ALA A 680 5.49 -30.86 -17.37
C ALA A 680 5.41 -31.32 -15.89
N ASP A 681 6.57 -31.42 -15.20
CA ASP A 681 6.64 -31.75 -13.80
C ASP A 681 6.12 -30.62 -12.87
N GLU A 682 6.28 -29.35 -13.26
CA GLU A 682 5.73 -28.20 -12.53
C GLU A 682 4.19 -28.19 -12.64
N ILE A 683 3.68 -28.39 -13.86
CA ILE A 683 2.23 -28.48 -14.11
C ILE A 683 1.63 -29.67 -13.36
N ALA A 684 2.29 -30.82 -13.38
CA ALA A 684 1.82 -32.02 -12.68
C ALA A 684 1.75 -31.80 -11.15
N ARG A 685 2.75 -31.11 -10.56
CA ARG A 685 2.73 -30.74 -9.13
C ARG A 685 1.61 -29.76 -8.82
N ALA A 686 1.38 -28.77 -9.67
CA ALA A 686 0.29 -27.82 -9.49
C ALA A 686 -1.09 -28.52 -9.52
N VAL A 687 -1.33 -29.41 -10.50
CA VAL A 687 -2.55 -30.23 -10.57
C VAL A 687 -2.70 -31.11 -9.32
N ALA A 688 -1.63 -31.78 -8.87
CA ALA A 688 -1.64 -32.61 -7.68
C ALA A 688 -1.95 -31.81 -6.42
N SER A 689 -1.41 -30.58 -6.30
CA SER A 689 -1.71 -29.67 -5.20
C SER A 689 -3.17 -29.27 -5.15
N LEU A 690 -3.77 -28.91 -6.31
CA LEU A 690 -5.19 -28.57 -6.40
C LEU A 690 -6.09 -29.78 -6.13
N LEU A 691 -5.68 -30.97 -6.60
CA LEU A 691 -6.40 -32.23 -6.35
C LEU A 691 -6.40 -32.60 -4.86
N ALA A 692 -5.24 -32.50 -4.19
CA ALA A 692 -5.11 -32.76 -2.75
C ALA A 692 -5.98 -31.84 -1.90
N ARG A 693 -6.25 -30.63 -2.39
CA ARG A 693 -7.13 -29.64 -1.73
C ARG A 693 -8.60 -29.83 -2.08
N GLY A 694 -8.94 -30.75 -2.99
CA GLY A 694 -10.31 -30.95 -3.45
C GLY A 694 -10.86 -29.87 -4.39
N VAL A 695 -10.01 -28.90 -4.80
CA VAL A 695 -10.36 -27.77 -5.69
C VAL A 695 -10.67 -28.23 -7.11
N VAL A 696 -10.05 -29.33 -7.55
CA VAL A 696 -10.23 -29.93 -8.88
C VAL A 696 -10.46 -31.44 -8.79
N THR A 697 -11.05 -31.99 -9.83
CA THR A 697 -11.14 -33.44 -10.07
C THR A 697 -10.47 -33.78 -11.39
N VAL A 698 -10.03 -35.03 -11.56
CA VAL A 698 -9.42 -35.50 -12.80
C VAL A 698 -10.28 -36.61 -13.37
N GLN A 699 -10.72 -36.46 -14.60
CA GLN A 699 -11.41 -37.47 -15.36
C GLN A 699 -10.47 -38.09 -16.39
N GLU A 700 -10.49 -39.42 -16.51
CA GLU A 700 -9.72 -40.17 -17.50
C GLU A 700 -10.67 -40.72 -18.59
N GLU A 701 -10.41 -40.32 -19.82
CA GLU A 701 -11.07 -40.91 -20.98
C GLU A 701 -10.24 -42.07 -21.54
N THR A 702 -10.74 -43.29 -21.38
CA THR A 702 -10.05 -44.54 -21.77
C THR A 702 -10.35 -44.97 -23.22
N ASN A 703 -11.32 -44.36 -23.90
CA ASN A 703 -11.82 -44.80 -25.23
C ASN A 703 -11.25 -43.98 -26.42
N THR A 704 -10.06 -43.44 -26.33
CA THR A 704 -9.48 -42.54 -27.35
C THR A 704 -8.71 -43.27 -28.48
N GLY A 705 -8.69 -44.61 -28.53
CA GLY A 705 -7.90 -45.38 -29.52
C GLY A 705 -6.36 -45.17 -29.37
N GLY A 706 -5.89 -44.52 -28.31
CA GLY A 706 -4.51 -44.20 -28.03
C GLY A 706 -4.25 -44.12 -26.50
N ARG A 707 -3.24 -43.35 -26.09
CA ARG A 707 -2.94 -43.14 -24.67
C ARG A 707 -4.11 -42.43 -23.99
N PRO A 708 -4.58 -42.87 -22.80
CA PRO A 708 -5.67 -42.20 -22.06
C PRO A 708 -5.49 -40.71 -21.95
N SER A 709 -6.53 -39.92 -22.21
CA SER A 709 -6.56 -38.49 -22.05
C SER A 709 -7.03 -38.14 -20.64
N GLN A 710 -6.31 -37.27 -19.95
CA GLN A 710 -6.71 -36.78 -18.62
C GLN A 710 -7.22 -35.34 -18.76
N THR A 711 -8.44 -35.10 -18.30
CA THR A 711 -9.07 -33.78 -18.21
C THR A 711 -9.19 -33.35 -16.76
N VAL A 712 -8.66 -32.16 -16.42
CA VAL A 712 -8.75 -31.55 -15.10
C VAL A 712 -9.97 -30.65 -15.06
N LEU A 713 -10.88 -30.88 -14.11
CA LEU A 713 -12.13 -30.13 -13.96
C LEU A 713 -12.11 -29.34 -12.65
N TYR A 714 -12.63 -28.14 -12.68
CA TYR A 714 -12.90 -27.37 -11.48
C TYR A 714 -14.04 -28.00 -10.66
N ASN A 715 -13.91 -28.05 -9.34
CA ASN A 715 -14.92 -28.58 -8.45
C ASN A 715 -15.66 -27.44 -7.72
N PRO A 716 -16.87 -27.04 -8.16
CA PRO A 716 -17.60 -25.92 -7.55
C PRO A 716 -18.09 -26.22 -6.12
N ALA A 717 -18.16 -27.51 -5.73
CA ALA A 717 -18.53 -27.87 -4.36
C ALA A 717 -17.46 -27.44 -3.33
N TYR A 718 -16.24 -27.18 -3.77
CA TYR A 718 -15.18 -26.60 -2.94
C TYR A 718 -15.57 -25.23 -2.38
N GLU A 719 -16.13 -24.34 -3.22
CA GLU A 719 -16.59 -23.01 -2.78
C GLU A 719 -17.74 -23.08 -1.78
N LEU A 720 -18.60 -24.10 -1.91
CA LEU A 720 -19.72 -24.33 -0.98
C LEU A 720 -19.25 -24.89 0.38
N ASN A 721 -18.19 -25.69 0.39
CA ASN A 721 -17.61 -26.24 1.61
C ASN A 721 -16.78 -25.18 2.38
N ASP A 722 -16.02 -24.32 1.68
CA ASP A 722 -15.32 -23.18 2.30
C ASP A 722 -16.28 -22.16 2.94
N LEU A 723 -17.52 -22.03 2.41
CA LEU A 723 -18.58 -21.22 3.01
C LEU A 723 -19.21 -21.86 4.26
N ASN A 724 -19.06 -23.18 4.43
CA ASN A 724 -19.59 -23.96 5.57
C ASN A 724 -18.53 -24.25 6.64
N GLU A 725 -17.23 -24.23 6.28
CA GLU A 725 -16.14 -24.31 7.25
C GLU A 725 -15.75 -22.91 7.70
N VAL A 726 -16.47 -22.49 8.78
CA VAL A 726 -16.08 -21.35 9.63
C VAL A 726 -15.83 -20.04 8.86
N SER A 727 -16.91 -19.39 8.45
CA SER A 727 -16.94 -17.93 8.66
C SER A 727 -16.76 -17.77 10.18
N PRO A 728 -15.62 -17.29 10.72
CA PRO A 728 -15.52 -17.05 12.14
C PRO A 728 -16.67 -16.10 12.47
N SER A 729 -17.48 -16.48 13.46
CA SER A 729 -18.29 -15.49 14.15
C SER A 729 -17.40 -14.28 14.35
N SER A 730 -17.84 -13.09 13.93
CA SER A 730 -17.05 -11.86 13.98
C SER A 730 -16.27 -11.80 15.29
N TYR A 731 -14.95 -11.55 15.25
CA TYR A 731 -14.12 -11.39 16.46
C TYR A 731 -14.72 -10.35 17.39
N LEU A 732 -15.27 -9.28 16.78
CA LEU A 732 -15.95 -8.22 17.51
C LEU A 732 -17.19 -8.77 18.23
N ALA A 733 -18.01 -9.59 17.59
CA ALA A 733 -19.19 -10.21 18.21
C ALA A 733 -18.80 -11.14 19.37
N LEU A 734 -17.79 -12.01 19.19
CA LEU A 734 -17.26 -12.88 20.25
C LEU A 734 -16.76 -12.08 21.47
N ALA A 735 -16.05 -10.98 21.20
CA ALA A 735 -15.54 -10.11 22.25
C ALA A 735 -16.67 -9.41 23.02
N GLN A 736 -17.69 -8.93 22.32
CA GLN A 736 -18.86 -8.28 22.91
C GLN A 736 -19.65 -9.26 23.78
N GLU A 737 -19.93 -10.45 23.29
CA GLU A 737 -20.62 -11.52 24.03
C GLU A 737 -19.87 -11.91 25.32
N ALA A 738 -18.56 -12.05 25.26
CA ALA A 738 -17.72 -12.40 26.43
C ALA A 738 -17.77 -11.30 27.51
N VAL A 739 -17.81 -10.03 27.13
CA VAL A 739 -17.93 -8.90 28.07
C VAL A 739 -19.32 -8.84 28.69
N GLU A 740 -20.36 -9.06 27.90
CA GLU A 740 -21.73 -9.12 28.43
C GLU A 740 -21.92 -10.25 29.42
N GLU A 741 -21.36 -11.41 29.13
CA GLU A 741 -21.36 -12.56 30.06
C GLU A 741 -20.62 -12.21 31.35
N GLN A 742 -19.43 -11.61 31.26
CA GLN A 742 -18.68 -11.19 32.45
C GLN A 742 -19.48 -10.17 33.28
N ARG A 743 -20.13 -9.21 32.65
CA ARG A 743 -20.99 -8.22 33.32
C ARG A 743 -22.21 -8.87 34.01
N ARG A 744 -22.77 -9.92 33.37
CA ARG A 744 -23.86 -10.70 33.93
C ARG A 744 -23.40 -11.45 35.20
N GLN A 745 -22.27 -12.14 35.11
CA GLN A 745 -21.69 -12.86 36.25
C GLN A 745 -21.35 -11.93 37.42
N HIS A 746 -20.79 -10.75 37.12
CA HIS A 746 -20.48 -9.76 38.15
C HIS A 746 -21.74 -9.24 38.83
N ARG A 747 -22.82 -8.96 38.08
CA ARG A 747 -24.12 -8.57 38.67
C ARG A 747 -24.70 -9.65 39.59
N VAL A 748 -24.63 -10.91 39.18
CA VAL A 748 -25.09 -12.04 40.01
C VAL A 748 -24.25 -12.14 41.29
N ALA A 749 -22.91 -12.01 41.18
CA ALA A 749 -22.03 -12.06 42.34
C ALA A 749 -22.26 -10.90 43.33
N VAL A 750 -22.54 -9.69 42.85
CA VAL A 750 -22.87 -8.52 43.68
C VAL A 750 -24.23 -8.71 44.38
N LEU A 751 -25.22 -9.26 43.70
CA LEU A 751 -26.54 -9.55 44.28
C LEU A 751 -26.52 -10.71 45.31
N ALA A 752 -25.53 -11.62 45.20
CA ALA A 752 -25.36 -12.73 46.15
C ALA A 752 -24.56 -12.35 47.42
N GLN A 753 -24.00 -11.15 47.48
CA GLN A 753 -23.34 -10.65 48.69
C GLN A 753 -24.41 -10.26 49.73
N PRO A 754 -24.29 -10.72 50.99
CA PRO A 754 -25.18 -10.24 52.04
C PRO A 754 -25.02 -8.72 52.20
N PRO A 755 -26.13 -8.02 52.50
CA PRO A 755 -26.06 -6.58 52.71
C PRO A 755 -24.99 -6.26 53.78
N PRO A 756 -24.23 -5.20 53.63
CA PRO A 756 -23.24 -4.81 54.61
C PRO A 756 -23.93 -4.69 55.95
N SER A 757 -23.40 -5.40 56.97
CA SER A 757 -23.91 -5.27 58.33
C SER A 757 -23.82 -3.82 58.76
N VAL A 758 -25.01 -3.24 59.03
CA VAL A 758 -25.08 -1.89 59.60
C VAL A 758 -24.35 -1.94 60.93
N PRO A 759 -23.30 -1.13 61.16
CA PRO A 759 -22.63 -1.09 62.47
C PRO A 759 -23.67 -0.69 63.50
N ALA A 760 -23.80 -1.45 64.57
CA ALA A 760 -24.64 -1.10 65.70
C ALA A 760 -24.32 0.33 66.16
N PRO A 761 -25.33 1.16 66.46
CA PRO A 761 -25.07 2.51 66.97
C PRO A 761 -24.30 2.39 68.32
N PRO A 762 -23.33 3.27 68.58
CA PRO A 762 -22.57 3.24 69.83
C PRO A 762 -23.51 3.43 71.02
N ASP A 763 -23.34 2.61 72.06
CA ASP A 763 -24.04 2.70 73.35
C ASP A 763 -23.89 4.11 73.90
N VAL A 764 -24.97 4.87 73.90
CA VAL A 764 -25.07 6.17 74.58
C VAL A 764 -25.52 5.90 76.05
N PRO A 765 -24.75 6.25 77.10
CA PRO A 765 -25.18 6.03 78.47
C PRO A 765 -26.44 6.82 78.79
N ALA A 766 -27.45 6.17 79.38
CA ALA A 766 -28.76 6.73 79.77
C ALA A 766 -28.59 7.89 80.75
N ARG A 767 -28.93 9.11 80.33
CA ARG A 767 -29.25 10.20 81.28
C ARG A 767 -30.70 10.11 81.74
N HIS A 768 -30.89 9.97 83.10
CA HIS A 768 -32.16 10.08 83.78
C HIS A 768 -32.80 11.46 83.56
N MET A 769 -34.02 11.47 83.11
CA MET A 769 -34.97 12.59 83.21
C MET A 769 -36.34 12.09 83.69
N PRO A 770 -36.99 12.84 84.58
CA PRO A 770 -38.28 12.36 85.20
C PRO A 770 -39.52 12.82 84.42
N GLY A 771 -40.49 11.91 84.38
CA GLY A 771 -41.89 12.04 84.31
C GLY A 771 -42.65 12.95 83.33
N ALA A 772 -43.34 12.37 82.37
CA ALA A 772 -44.52 12.99 81.75
C ALA A 772 -45.52 11.87 81.35
N ALA A 773 -46.81 12.20 81.54
CA ALA A 773 -47.97 11.34 81.52
C ALA A 773 -48.37 10.85 80.13
N PRO A 774 -49.23 9.80 80.07
CA PRO A 774 -49.55 9.11 78.77
C PRO A 774 -50.67 9.83 77.98
N LEU A 775 -50.55 9.84 76.68
CA LEU A 775 -51.55 10.25 75.70
C LEU A 775 -52.22 9.02 75.03
N PRO A 776 -53.48 9.14 74.59
CA PRO A 776 -54.35 8.00 74.29
C PRO A 776 -54.26 7.42 72.89
N ALA A 777 -54.70 6.16 72.72
CA ALA A 777 -54.69 5.30 71.57
C ALA A 777 -55.45 5.82 70.34
N ALA A 778 -55.01 5.53 69.17
CA ALA A 778 -55.59 5.73 67.88
C ALA A 778 -56.41 4.49 67.42
N PRO A 779 -57.55 4.66 66.68
CA PRO A 779 -58.41 3.54 66.27
C PRO A 779 -57.99 2.88 64.98
N PRO A 780 -58.50 1.65 64.68
CA PRO A 780 -58.09 0.80 63.56
C PRO A 780 -58.73 1.18 62.22
N PRO A 781 -58.22 0.70 61.11
CA PRO A 781 -58.64 1.06 59.76
C PRO A 781 -59.85 0.21 59.29
N SER A 782 -60.78 0.82 58.59
CA SER A 782 -61.95 0.21 57.96
C SER A 782 -61.70 -0.11 56.48
N THR A 783 -62.11 -1.32 56.12
CA THR A 783 -62.28 -1.89 54.79
C THR A 783 -63.42 -1.32 54.02
N VAL A 784 -63.41 -1.41 52.68
CA VAL A 784 -64.43 -1.52 51.63
C VAL A 784 -64.04 -0.64 50.46
N GLY A 785 -64.05 -1.00 49.18
CA GLY A 785 -64.53 -2.14 48.41
C GLY A 785 -64.39 -1.81 46.91
N ASN A 786 -64.48 -2.83 46.12
CA ASN A 786 -64.40 -2.93 44.66
C ASN A 786 -65.27 -1.93 43.82
N ALA A 787 -64.73 -1.65 42.62
CA ALA A 787 -65.38 -1.70 41.28
C ALA A 787 -64.47 -0.92 40.29
N GLY A 788 -64.01 -1.43 39.26
CA GLY A 788 -64.54 -2.00 38.06
C GLY A 788 -64.26 -1.12 36.83
N HIS A 789 -63.55 -1.69 35.85
CA HIS A 789 -63.61 -1.43 34.41
C HIS A 789 -62.68 -0.40 33.71
N ASP A 790 -62.02 -1.02 32.68
CA ASP A 790 -61.71 -0.64 31.32
C ASP A 790 -60.51 0.26 31.01
N GLY A 791 -59.55 -0.38 30.51
CA GLY A 791 -59.04 -0.43 29.13
C GLY A 791 -58.56 0.86 28.46
N ARG A 792 -57.25 0.98 28.26
CA ARG A 792 -56.63 1.21 26.97
C ARG A 792 -55.11 1.45 27.10
N LEU A 793 -54.40 0.71 26.25
CA LEU A 793 -53.01 0.85 25.92
C LEU A 793 -52.58 2.28 25.55
N LEU A 794 -51.49 2.77 26.09
CA LEU A 794 -50.52 3.63 25.36
C LEU A 794 -49.15 3.54 26.04
N SER A 795 -48.20 3.20 25.21
CA SER A 795 -46.74 3.14 25.44
C SER A 795 -46.15 4.40 26.04
N ARG A 796 -45.34 4.28 27.08
CA ARG A 796 -44.32 5.28 27.44
C ARG A 796 -43.13 4.63 28.08
N SER A 797 -41.97 4.97 27.49
CA SER A 797 -40.63 4.64 27.94
C SER A 797 -40.32 5.12 29.36
N PRO A 798 -39.37 4.50 30.07
CA PRO A 798 -39.11 4.77 31.47
C PRO A 798 -38.34 6.06 31.69
N CYS A 799 -38.81 6.82 32.67
CA CYS A 799 -38.19 8.04 33.16
C CYS A 799 -36.93 7.74 33.97
N PHE A 800 -35.91 8.54 33.72
CA PHE A 800 -34.72 8.71 34.55
C PHE A 800 -35.11 9.15 35.98
N VAL A 801 -34.59 8.46 36.99
CA VAL A 801 -34.64 8.88 38.38
C VAL A 801 -33.34 9.67 38.68
N PRO A 802 -33.40 10.93 39.12
CA PRO A 802 -32.17 11.66 39.54
C PRO A 802 -31.84 11.34 40.99
N ALA A 803 -30.53 11.13 41.23
CA ALA A 803 -29.96 10.95 42.57
C ALA A 803 -30.26 12.15 43.49
N ALA A 804 -30.70 11.85 44.69
CA ALA A 804 -30.97 12.83 45.74
C ALA A 804 -29.67 13.45 46.27
N GLY A 805 -29.67 14.78 46.42
CA GLY A 805 -28.68 15.47 47.26
C GLY A 805 -28.04 16.72 46.71
N MET A 806 -28.80 17.72 46.22
CA MET A 806 -28.32 19.11 46.23
C MET A 806 -29.48 20.06 46.53
N PRO A 807 -29.30 21.14 47.32
CA PRO A 807 -30.36 22.05 47.69
C PRO A 807 -30.83 22.84 46.47
N ARG A 808 -32.16 22.90 46.32
CA ARG A 808 -32.81 23.72 45.29
C ARG A 808 -32.71 25.18 45.71
N ALA A 809 -31.92 25.96 44.97
CA ALA A 809 -32.02 27.42 44.99
C ALA A 809 -33.29 27.87 44.23
N PRO A 810 -33.95 28.99 44.58
CA PRO A 810 -35.14 29.47 43.89
C PRO A 810 -34.81 29.78 42.43
N ALA A 811 -35.80 29.47 41.57
CA ALA A 811 -35.68 29.66 40.12
C ALA A 811 -35.77 31.17 39.80
N GLU A 812 -34.62 31.82 39.70
CA GLU A 812 -34.49 33.15 39.16
C GLU A 812 -34.71 33.17 37.65
N ALA A 813 -35.43 34.12 37.14
CA ALA A 813 -35.64 34.29 35.71
C ALA A 813 -34.41 34.83 35.04
N CYS A 814 -34.11 34.43 33.81
CA CYS A 814 -32.99 34.93 33.03
C CYS A 814 -33.08 36.46 32.86
N PRO A 815 -32.04 37.23 33.21
CA PRO A 815 -32.06 38.68 33.09
C PRO A 815 -32.26 39.20 31.67
N GLN A 816 -31.90 38.41 30.69
CA GLN A 816 -31.94 38.83 29.27
C GLN A 816 -33.27 38.52 28.57
N CYS A 817 -33.96 37.40 28.88
CA CYS A 817 -35.22 37.02 28.21
C CYS A 817 -36.35 36.58 29.13
N GLY A 818 -36.19 36.63 30.45
CA GLY A 818 -37.21 36.22 31.45
C GLY A 818 -37.47 34.71 31.50
N GLY A 819 -36.81 33.88 30.74
CA GLY A 819 -36.96 32.42 30.71
C GLY A 819 -36.49 31.76 32.02
N ARG A 820 -37.21 30.72 32.48
CA ARG A 820 -36.93 30.04 33.78
C ARG A 820 -36.21 28.71 33.62
N THR A 821 -35.76 28.34 32.37
CA THR A 821 -35.06 27.10 32.08
C THR A 821 -33.56 27.34 31.91
N TRP A 822 -32.76 26.73 32.76
CA TRP A 822 -31.31 26.83 32.75
C TRP A 822 -30.65 25.48 32.53
N ALA A 823 -29.65 25.42 31.64
CA ALA A 823 -28.80 24.25 31.43
C ALA A 823 -27.54 24.36 32.29
N PRO A 824 -27.28 23.43 33.21
CA PRO A 824 -26.07 23.48 34.04
C PRO A 824 -24.82 23.14 33.23
N ARG A 825 -23.74 23.93 33.45
CA ARG A 825 -22.37 23.64 33.01
C ARG A 825 -21.48 23.70 34.25
N LEU A 826 -20.28 23.13 34.19
CA LEU A 826 -19.40 22.93 35.32
C LEU A 826 -19.01 24.24 36.06
N THR A 827 -19.03 25.39 35.42
CA THR A 827 -18.59 26.68 35.98
C THR A 827 -19.59 27.83 35.75
N TYR A 828 -20.68 27.62 35.03
CA TYR A 828 -21.69 28.65 34.70
C TYR A 828 -23.01 28.04 34.31
N ARG A 829 -24.07 28.86 34.26
CA ARG A 829 -25.39 28.45 33.75
C ARG A 829 -25.68 29.14 32.43
N LEU A 830 -26.34 28.40 31.52
CA LEU A 830 -26.79 28.93 30.23
C LEU A 830 -28.31 28.93 30.21
N CYS A 831 -28.92 30.05 29.84
CA CYS A 831 -30.36 30.12 29.62
C CYS A 831 -30.71 29.30 28.38
N ALA A 832 -31.63 28.33 28.51
CA ALA A 832 -32.08 27.48 27.42
C ALA A 832 -32.88 28.23 26.34
N GLY A 833 -33.39 29.41 26.61
CA GLY A 833 -34.16 30.22 25.68
C GLY A 833 -33.35 31.16 24.82
N CYS A 834 -32.31 31.79 25.36
CA CYS A 834 -31.55 32.82 24.64
C CYS A 834 -30.04 32.65 24.71
N GLY A 835 -29.50 31.60 25.39
CA GLY A 835 -28.08 31.36 25.51
C GLY A 835 -27.34 32.31 26.47
N TYR A 836 -28.04 33.16 27.23
CA TYR A 836 -27.41 34.04 28.22
C TYR A 836 -26.62 33.22 29.24
N ARG A 837 -25.39 33.67 29.55
CA ARG A 837 -24.45 32.98 30.46
C ARG A 837 -24.43 33.70 31.79
N ASP A 838 -24.69 32.95 32.88
CA ASP A 838 -24.55 33.43 34.26
C ASP A 838 -23.35 32.73 34.94
N GLY A 839 -22.32 33.52 35.31
CA GLY A 839 -21.09 33.03 35.90
C GLY A 839 -19.84 33.75 35.36
N PRO A 840 -18.70 33.68 36.04
CA PRO A 840 -17.52 34.46 35.74
C PRO A 840 -16.98 34.20 34.31
N THR A 841 -16.48 35.27 33.69
CA THR A 841 -15.79 35.18 32.38
C THR A 841 -14.34 34.71 32.58
N PRO A 842 -13.70 34.15 31.56
CA PRO A 842 -12.31 33.66 31.63
C PRO A 842 -11.28 34.75 31.99
N GLY A 843 -11.67 36.03 31.95
CA GLY A 843 -10.82 37.15 32.36
C GLY A 843 -10.81 37.46 33.88
N ASP A 844 -11.80 36.94 34.62
CA ASP A 844 -11.97 37.24 36.06
C ASP A 844 -11.18 36.30 36.99
N ILE A 845 -10.42 35.35 36.45
CA ILE A 845 -9.67 34.32 37.21
C ILE A 845 -8.21 34.69 37.38
N LEU A 846 -7.72 35.75 36.72
CA LEU A 846 -6.35 36.25 36.88
C LEU A 846 -6.39 37.52 37.71
N GLY A 847 -6.17 37.41 39.01
CA GLY A 847 -5.95 38.54 39.92
C GLY A 847 -4.64 39.29 39.54
N PRO A 848 -4.52 40.57 39.89
CA PRO A 848 -3.36 41.37 39.54
C PRO A 848 -2.14 40.94 40.38
N GLY A 849 -1.21 40.25 39.77
CA GLY A 849 0.09 39.94 40.32
C GLY A 849 1.14 40.93 39.78
N GLY A 850 1.65 41.74 40.68
CA GLY A 850 2.54 42.84 40.49
C GLY A 850 3.87 42.55 39.79
N GLY A 851 4.44 43.63 39.33
CA GLY A 851 5.57 43.76 38.50
C GLY A 851 6.93 43.50 39.15
N ASP A 852 7.94 43.74 38.31
CA ASP A 852 9.37 43.93 38.51
C ASP A 852 10.25 42.69 38.77
N ALA A 853 10.90 42.23 37.76
CA ALA A 853 12.36 42.33 37.46
C ALA A 853 12.69 41.44 36.23
#